data_beeb649680d40beef72ba91ff5b42747
#
_entry.id   beeb649680d40beef72ba91ff5b42747
#
_cell.length_a   1.000
_cell.length_b   1.000
_cell.length_c   1.000
_cell.angle_alpha   90.00
_cell.angle_beta   90.00
_cell.angle_gamma   90.00
#
_symmetry.space_group_name_H-M   'P 1'
#
loop_
_entity.id
_entity.type
_entity.pdbx_description
1 polymer ?
#
loop_
_entity_poly.entity_id
_entity_poly.type
_entity_poly.pdbx_seq_one_letter_code
_entity_poly.pdbx_strand_id
1 'polypeptide(L)'
;MRMKLTGLICLMAALTATAASGKPAETADDGGKVWISTSFHEPATEGLRFIYSRDGVKWDSIAGVFLRPEVGQQKVMRDPSIACGPDGTFHLVWTSSWRGDQGFGYSSSKDLIHWTPQRFIATGMDTATVNTWAPELFYDDTKRQFLVVWASCVPGCFPDGQEEHRNNHRLYYMTTRDFKTFSKTQLFYEPGFSAIDATLVKRGKGDYVMVVKDNTRPMRNIKVAFAQSPYGPWSQASEPFTEQFTEGPSTAKVGDWWYIYYDSYRNKIYGAHRTKDFKTFEDQTSEVSFPVGHKHGTVFRADEKLVEGLVKYNRDVVHYTGKTIARPERHDGGLKPVVGVHSIQTMRGEKPWTYNHQPMITYWNGRFYMHYLTDPRHEHEAPGKTMMQTSDDGYTWTRPVELFPEYPVPEGWTKPGTDLPAAHNLKAVMHQRVGWYVAPNGRLIATGNYGICLTMKDDPNDGNGIGRVVREVKQDGSFGPIYFVYYNHDFSEKNTEYPYYKKCKDKAFVHAVDTMLADPMQRMQWVEEADRGDKLLPLDKPYKAFCGYTLPDGRKVALWKHAVTSLSADGGNTWRLVSLGDENKLGCDRAPGFVNSNAKIWGQRLTDGTYATVYNPAEYRWPLAISLSQDGLEYTTLSLVNGEVTPLRHGGQYKSYGPQYTRGIQERPRVGTTAGMDNGVPKDSDLWVTYSNNKEDMWVSRIPVPVALNATTHARSFPKGAKLADLTDWNLYMPLLCPITLGDHGLTLADSDPYDYAKAERIIPNTKELEVEFDLMPSQTDHGELDIEFLDDGGTVCSRIVVDSTGAMRVKGGARYGTLLKQYEAGKVYHVKAVLSTSLHRAVYYVNGRKACTRQFDTPVESISRIVFRTGPLFDKPDINTPADQDFDMPRADETEAEAAWTIANVTSRSQDADGHAAVLKADDYRHYVDNFNQMEDENIAQAIPNAKAWEWMMQNVPLFDCPQKSF
;
A
#
# COMPACT_ATOMS: atom_id res chain seq x y z
N MET A 1 17.73 52.51 35.75
CA MET A 1 17.11 53.72 35.25
C MET A 1 15.82 53.31 34.53
N ARG A 2 14.71 53.68 35.17
CA ARG A 2 13.37 53.36 34.67
C ARG A 2 13.04 54.21 33.48
N MET A 3 12.30 53.70 32.49
CA MET A 3 11.29 54.49 31.80
C MET A 3 10.17 53.58 31.24
N LYS A 4 8.98 53.88 31.64
CA LYS A 4 7.69 53.37 31.17
C LYS A 4 7.38 53.96 29.79
N LEU A 5 6.70 53.24 28.91
CA LEU A 5 5.87 53.87 27.90
C LEU A 5 4.51 53.15 27.77
N THR A 6 3.53 54.00 27.86
CA THR A 6 2.09 53.84 27.93
C THR A 6 1.45 53.59 26.55
N GLY A 7 0.34 52.88 26.55
CA GLY A 7 -0.53 52.37 25.52
C GLY A 7 -1.08 53.36 24.46
N LEU A 8 -1.63 52.70 23.43
CA LEU A 8 -2.64 53.30 22.55
C LEU A 8 -3.70 52.26 22.21
N ILE A 9 -4.93 52.47 22.68
CA ILE A 9 -6.14 51.76 22.35
C ILE A 9 -6.70 52.37 21.08
N CYS A 10 -6.90 51.60 20.02
CA CYS A 10 -7.80 51.98 18.93
C CYS A 10 -9.02 51.05 18.91
N LEU A 11 -10.15 51.66 19.17
CA LEU A 11 -11.51 51.12 19.08
C LEU A 11 -11.91 51.10 17.59
N MET A 12 -12.29 49.94 17.03
CA MET A 12 -13.10 49.91 15.82
C MET A 12 -14.33 49.03 16.03
N ALA A 13 -15.45 49.63 15.65
CA ALA A 13 -16.79 49.14 15.86
C ALA A 13 -17.09 47.89 15.02
N ALA A 14 -17.76 46.93 15.69
CA ALA A 14 -18.30 45.76 15.05
C ALA A 14 -19.61 46.06 14.34
N LEU A 15 -19.72 45.65 13.07
CA LEU A 15 -21.01 45.42 12.39
C LEU A 15 -21.37 43.95 12.56
N THR A 16 -22.44 43.71 13.31
CA THR A 16 -23.00 42.37 13.51
C THR A 16 -23.80 41.94 12.28
N ALA A 17 -23.33 40.93 11.59
CA ALA A 17 -24.16 40.09 10.74
C ALA A 17 -24.55 38.84 11.57
N THR A 18 -25.83 38.74 11.90
CA THR A 18 -26.40 37.56 12.56
C THR A 18 -26.49 36.41 11.58
N ALA A 19 -25.47 35.54 11.56
CA ALA A 19 -25.60 34.18 11.07
C ALA A 19 -26.08 33.36 12.29
N ALA A 20 -27.18 32.65 12.15
CA ALA A 20 -27.68 31.73 13.13
C ALA A 20 -26.72 30.53 13.23
N SER A 21 -25.71 30.62 14.08
CA SER A 21 -24.91 29.52 14.51
C SER A 21 -25.69 28.73 15.56
N GLY A 22 -26.15 27.53 15.20
CA GLY A 22 -26.54 26.55 16.20
C GLY A 22 -25.38 26.38 17.16
N LYS A 23 -25.62 26.65 18.46
CA LYS A 23 -24.66 26.32 19.52
C LYS A 23 -24.29 24.84 19.39
N PRO A 24 -23.03 24.48 19.49
CA PRO A 24 -22.67 23.10 19.79
C PRO A 24 -23.36 22.72 21.08
N ALA A 25 -24.02 21.57 21.14
CA ALA A 25 -24.56 21.03 22.36
C ALA A 25 -23.44 21.02 23.41
N GLU A 26 -23.66 21.71 24.54
CA GLU A 26 -22.79 21.58 25.71
C GLU A 26 -22.70 20.08 26.02
N THR A 27 -21.55 19.49 25.78
CA THR A 27 -21.21 18.16 26.30
C THR A 27 -21.25 18.31 27.81
N ALA A 28 -22.18 17.64 28.48
CA ALA A 28 -22.11 17.48 29.91
C ALA A 28 -20.68 17.01 30.23
N ASP A 29 -20.01 17.73 31.10
CA ASP A 29 -18.71 17.35 31.65
C ASP A 29 -18.87 16.01 32.38
N ASP A 30 -18.62 14.93 31.70
CA ASP A 30 -18.85 13.55 32.12
C ASP A 30 -17.52 12.92 32.59
N GLY A 31 -16.67 13.76 33.21
CA GLY A 31 -15.48 13.31 33.94
C GLY A 31 -14.37 12.70 33.08
N GLY A 32 -14.13 13.20 31.87
CA GLY A 32 -13.00 12.77 31.05
C GLY A 32 -13.18 11.38 30.44
N LYS A 33 -14.40 10.98 30.10
CA LYS A 33 -14.70 9.73 29.40
C LYS A 33 -15.00 9.95 27.93
N VAL A 34 -14.46 9.06 27.09
CA VAL A 34 -14.61 9.03 25.64
C VAL A 34 -15.21 7.69 25.20
N TRP A 35 -15.70 7.64 23.96
CA TRP A 35 -16.05 6.38 23.30
C TRP A 35 -14.83 5.83 22.59
N ILE A 36 -14.58 4.54 22.76
CA ILE A 36 -13.57 3.77 22.00
C ILE A 36 -14.33 2.67 21.28
N SER A 37 -13.91 2.35 20.07
CA SER A 37 -14.37 1.16 19.35
C SER A 37 -13.19 0.27 19.01
N THR A 38 -13.35 -1.03 19.24
CA THR A 38 -12.51 -2.03 18.61
C THR A 38 -12.80 -2.04 17.12
N SER A 39 -11.80 -2.39 16.33
CA SER A 39 -11.92 -2.45 14.89
C SER A 39 -10.87 -3.36 14.28
N PHE A 40 -11.02 -3.66 13.01
CA PHE A 40 -10.02 -4.34 12.20
C PHE A 40 -10.02 -3.76 10.78
N HIS A 41 -9.03 -4.11 9.98
CA HIS A 41 -8.98 -3.84 8.54
C HIS A 41 -9.03 -5.14 7.77
N GLU A 42 -9.68 -5.15 6.62
CA GLU A 42 -9.59 -6.30 5.71
C GLU A 42 -8.16 -6.43 5.15
N PRO A 43 -7.64 -7.64 4.97
CA PRO A 43 -8.27 -8.96 5.09
C PRO A 43 -8.29 -9.59 6.50
N ALA A 44 -8.23 -8.79 7.54
CA ALA A 44 -8.31 -9.18 8.96
C ALA A 44 -7.10 -9.98 9.50
N THR A 45 -5.99 -9.96 8.80
CA THR A 45 -4.74 -10.65 9.20
C THR A 45 -3.83 -9.79 10.06
N GLU A 46 -4.02 -8.48 10.06
CA GLU A 46 -3.18 -7.55 10.85
C GLU A 46 -3.48 -7.61 12.34
N GLY A 47 -4.76 -7.58 12.73
CA GLY A 47 -5.22 -7.68 14.12
C GLY A 47 -6.04 -6.50 14.63
N LEU A 48 -6.08 -6.37 15.97
CA LEU A 48 -6.89 -5.41 16.70
C LEU A 48 -6.43 -3.97 16.46
N ARG A 49 -7.38 -3.12 16.09
CA ARG A 49 -7.22 -1.68 15.98
C ARG A 49 -8.25 -0.97 16.87
N PHE A 50 -8.00 0.31 17.15
CA PHE A 50 -8.92 1.16 17.89
C PHE A 50 -9.20 2.45 17.14
N ILE A 51 -10.44 2.93 17.28
CA ILE A 51 -10.87 4.28 16.95
C ILE A 51 -11.52 4.90 18.18
N TYR A 52 -11.55 6.20 18.28
CA TYR A 52 -12.16 6.89 19.43
C TYR A 52 -12.95 8.12 19.01
N SER A 53 -13.86 8.54 19.87
CA SER A 53 -14.66 9.74 19.68
C SER A 53 -14.93 10.43 21.02
N ARG A 54 -14.92 11.77 21.02
CA ARG A 54 -15.30 12.57 22.18
C ARG A 54 -16.79 12.93 22.21
N ASP A 55 -17.44 12.89 21.06
CA ASP A 55 -18.85 13.30 20.89
C ASP A 55 -19.77 12.15 20.41
N GLY A 56 -19.21 10.99 20.08
CA GLY A 56 -19.94 9.85 19.52
C GLY A 56 -20.33 10.04 18.05
N VAL A 57 -19.92 11.13 17.41
CA VAL A 57 -20.28 11.49 16.04
C VAL A 57 -19.05 11.53 15.16
N LYS A 58 -17.99 12.19 15.62
CA LYS A 58 -16.70 12.27 14.90
C LYS A 58 -15.71 11.31 15.52
N TRP A 59 -15.22 10.39 14.71
CA TRP A 59 -14.32 9.34 15.11
C TRP A 59 -12.93 9.52 14.51
N ASP A 60 -11.91 9.38 15.33
CA ASP A 60 -10.50 9.44 14.95
C ASP A 60 -9.86 8.06 15.09
N SER A 61 -8.94 7.71 14.21
CA SER A 61 -8.17 6.48 14.32
C SER A 61 -7.05 6.62 15.35
N ILE A 62 -6.81 5.56 16.11
CA ILE A 62 -5.57 5.38 16.86
C ILE A 62 -4.65 4.53 15.99
N ALA A 63 -3.53 5.09 15.57
CA ALA A 63 -2.61 4.40 14.69
C ALA A 63 -2.05 3.12 15.32
N GLY A 64 -1.77 2.09 14.53
CA GLY A 64 -1.14 0.84 14.94
C GLY A 64 -2.07 -0.34 15.15
N VAL A 65 -1.47 -1.48 15.44
CA VAL A 65 -2.10 -2.76 15.74
C VAL A 65 -1.75 -3.14 17.18
N PHE A 66 -2.76 -3.41 17.98
CA PHE A 66 -2.60 -3.62 19.43
C PHE A 66 -2.61 -5.09 19.86
N LEU A 67 -3.08 -5.98 18.99
CA LEU A 67 -3.01 -7.43 19.20
C LEU A 67 -3.07 -8.12 17.83
N ARG A 68 -2.05 -8.90 17.48
CA ARG A 68 -2.03 -9.70 16.25
C ARG A 68 -2.66 -11.08 16.48
N PRO A 69 -3.48 -11.61 15.56
CA PRO A 69 -4.10 -12.92 15.76
C PRO A 69 -3.08 -14.05 15.66
N GLU A 70 -3.06 -14.91 16.68
CA GLU A 70 -2.17 -16.08 16.78
C GLU A 70 -2.93 -17.40 16.80
N VAL A 71 -4.24 -17.36 17.08
CA VAL A 71 -5.08 -18.56 17.27
C VAL A 71 -6.12 -18.69 16.16
N GLY A 72 -6.64 -19.92 15.99
CA GLY A 72 -7.55 -20.30 14.90
C GLY A 72 -6.81 -20.80 13.66
N GLN A 73 -7.53 -21.46 12.77
CA GLN A 73 -6.94 -22.07 11.57
C GLN A 73 -6.38 -21.02 10.60
N GLN A 74 -7.12 -19.92 10.41
CA GLN A 74 -6.73 -18.86 9.48
C GLN A 74 -5.99 -17.70 10.16
N LYS A 75 -5.96 -17.68 11.51
CA LYS A 75 -5.32 -16.60 12.28
C LYS A 75 -5.76 -15.21 11.84
N VAL A 76 -7.05 -15.01 11.68
CA VAL A 76 -7.67 -13.71 11.40
C VAL A 76 -8.25 -13.12 12.68
N MET A 77 -8.43 -11.82 12.71
CA MET A 77 -9.16 -11.13 13.77
C MET A 77 -10.26 -10.28 13.15
N ARG A 78 -11.46 -10.87 13.09
CA ARG A 78 -12.66 -10.18 12.63
C ARG A 78 -13.59 -9.96 13.80
N ASP A 79 -14.46 -8.98 13.67
CA ASP A 79 -15.56 -8.71 14.60
C ASP A 79 -15.08 -8.68 16.08
N PRO A 80 -14.00 -7.93 16.40
CA PRO A 80 -13.44 -7.95 17.75
C PRO A 80 -14.43 -7.32 18.74
N SER A 81 -14.99 -8.13 19.65
CA SER A 81 -15.89 -7.66 20.69
C SER A 81 -15.22 -7.62 22.06
N ILE A 82 -15.44 -6.55 22.79
CA ILE A 82 -14.79 -6.26 24.06
C ILE A 82 -15.78 -5.90 25.16
N ALA A 83 -15.54 -6.38 26.36
CA ALA A 83 -16.27 -5.97 27.54
C ALA A 83 -15.34 -5.82 28.75
N CYS A 84 -15.59 -4.81 29.58
CA CYS A 84 -14.85 -4.56 30.80
C CYS A 84 -15.52 -5.29 31.97
N GLY A 85 -14.76 -6.10 32.68
CA GLY A 85 -15.21 -6.76 33.90
C GLY A 85 -15.23 -5.79 35.12
N PRO A 86 -15.86 -6.20 36.22
CA PRO A 86 -15.97 -5.38 37.42
C PRO A 86 -14.62 -5.11 38.11
N ASP A 87 -13.59 -5.86 37.76
CA ASP A 87 -12.21 -5.70 38.23
C ASP A 87 -11.37 -4.78 37.31
N GLY A 88 -12.01 -4.17 36.30
CA GLY A 88 -11.33 -3.32 35.33
C GLY A 88 -10.54 -4.09 34.26
N THR A 89 -10.72 -5.42 34.15
CA THR A 89 -10.11 -6.20 33.07
C THR A 89 -10.97 -6.11 31.79
N PHE A 90 -10.36 -5.73 30.71
CA PHE A 90 -10.97 -5.82 29.38
C PHE A 90 -10.79 -7.25 28.84
N HIS A 91 -11.89 -7.87 28.49
CA HIS A 91 -11.94 -9.18 27.85
C HIS A 91 -12.28 -8.99 26.39
N LEU A 92 -11.52 -9.62 25.50
CA LEU A 92 -11.65 -9.53 24.04
C LEU A 92 -11.92 -10.89 23.47
N VAL A 93 -12.89 -10.99 22.59
CA VAL A 93 -13.19 -12.16 21.74
C VAL A 93 -13.26 -11.73 20.28
N TRP A 94 -12.97 -12.67 19.37
CA TRP A 94 -12.99 -12.37 17.93
C TRP A 94 -13.20 -13.62 17.07
N THR A 95 -13.70 -13.43 15.86
CA THR A 95 -13.76 -14.45 14.82
C THR A 95 -12.33 -14.78 14.37
N SER A 96 -11.92 -16.02 14.52
CA SER A 96 -10.54 -16.48 14.25
C SER A 96 -10.39 -17.15 12.88
N SER A 97 -11.51 -17.47 12.21
CA SER A 97 -11.52 -18.09 10.89
C SER A 97 -12.88 -17.89 10.20
N TRP A 98 -12.88 -17.76 8.88
CA TRP A 98 -14.10 -17.74 8.08
C TRP A 98 -14.87 -19.04 8.10
N ARG A 99 -14.16 -20.17 8.11
CA ARG A 99 -14.72 -21.53 8.13
C ARG A 99 -13.79 -22.48 8.85
N GLY A 100 -14.34 -23.54 9.37
CA GLY A 100 -13.60 -24.64 9.96
C GLY A 100 -13.35 -24.49 11.45
N ASP A 101 -13.28 -23.29 12.01
CA ASP A 101 -13.16 -23.08 13.45
C ASP A 101 -14.50 -23.28 14.15
N GLN A 102 -14.52 -24.14 15.16
CA GLN A 102 -15.66 -24.34 16.06
C GLN A 102 -15.40 -23.66 17.40
N GLY A 103 -14.93 -22.40 17.31
CA GLY A 103 -14.55 -21.62 18.45
C GLY A 103 -14.12 -20.22 18.01
N PHE A 104 -13.70 -19.45 18.97
CA PHE A 104 -13.29 -18.05 18.77
C PHE A 104 -11.99 -17.76 19.52
N GLY A 105 -11.31 -16.70 19.13
CA GLY A 105 -10.13 -16.22 19.82
C GLY A 105 -10.51 -15.45 21.09
N TYR A 106 -9.64 -15.50 22.10
CA TYR A 106 -9.77 -14.77 23.36
C TYR A 106 -8.42 -14.25 23.86
N SER A 107 -8.44 -13.03 24.40
CA SER A 107 -7.37 -12.46 25.21
C SER A 107 -7.94 -11.45 26.22
N SER A 108 -7.14 -10.97 27.17
CA SER A 108 -7.55 -9.93 28.11
C SER A 108 -6.44 -8.94 28.38
N SER A 109 -6.81 -7.71 28.76
CA SER A 109 -5.88 -6.62 29.05
C SER A 109 -6.42 -5.72 30.18
N LYS A 110 -5.52 -5.01 30.87
CA LYS A 110 -5.86 -3.96 31.83
C LYS A 110 -5.78 -2.56 31.23
N ASP A 111 -5.11 -2.42 30.12
CA ASP A 111 -4.74 -1.14 29.53
C ASP A 111 -4.93 -1.06 28.00
N LEU A 112 -5.44 -2.13 27.38
CA LEU A 112 -5.63 -2.30 25.94
C LEU A 112 -4.32 -2.35 25.13
N ILE A 113 -3.19 -2.35 25.80
CA ILE A 113 -1.82 -2.41 25.25
C ILE A 113 -1.19 -3.77 25.53
N HIS A 114 -1.19 -4.18 26.78
CA HIS A 114 -0.57 -5.42 27.23
C HIS A 114 -1.63 -6.51 27.35
N TRP A 115 -1.53 -7.51 26.47
CA TRP A 115 -2.51 -8.58 26.35
C TRP A 115 -1.96 -9.90 26.93
N THR A 116 -2.85 -10.64 27.57
CA THR A 116 -2.53 -12.01 27.98
C THR A 116 -2.29 -12.91 26.76
N PRO A 117 -1.55 -14.03 26.90
CA PRO A 117 -1.42 -15.01 25.82
C PRO A 117 -2.79 -15.41 25.26
N GLN A 118 -2.89 -15.41 23.95
CA GLN A 118 -4.14 -15.73 23.25
C GLN A 118 -4.55 -17.17 23.47
N ARG A 119 -5.83 -17.41 23.51
CA ARG A 119 -6.40 -18.74 23.60
C ARG A 119 -7.51 -18.93 22.60
N PHE A 120 -7.60 -20.10 22.04
CA PHE A 120 -8.75 -20.53 21.27
C PHE A 120 -9.77 -21.16 22.22
N ILE A 121 -10.99 -20.65 22.23
CA ILE A 121 -12.10 -21.14 23.07
C ILE A 121 -13.03 -21.95 22.18
N ALA A 122 -13.02 -23.26 22.38
CA ALA A 122 -13.93 -24.17 21.68
C ALA A 122 -15.36 -24.01 22.20
N THR A 123 -16.31 -23.95 21.30
CA THR A 123 -17.75 -23.80 21.62
C THR A 123 -18.40 -25.13 22.03
N GLY A 124 -17.76 -26.24 21.78
CA GLY A 124 -18.34 -27.58 22.04
C GLY A 124 -19.57 -27.89 21.19
N MET A 125 -19.75 -27.23 20.07
CA MET A 125 -20.79 -27.50 19.10
C MET A 125 -20.49 -28.78 18.28
N ASP A 126 -21.46 -29.18 17.47
CA ASP A 126 -21.32 -30.33 16.54
C ASP A 126 -20.12 -30.14 15.61
N THR A 127 -19.40 -31.20 15.34
CA THR A 127 -18.25 -31.19 14.42
C THR A 127 -18.61 -30.81 12.98
N ALA A 128 -19.87 -30.88 12.61
CA ALA A 128 -20.39 -30.43 11.32
C ALA A 128 -20.59 -28.90 11.26
N THR A 129 -20.42 -28.19 12.37
CA THR A 129 -20.56 -26.71 12.41
C THR A 129 -19.61 -26.06 11.43
N VAL A 130 -20.14 -25.21 10.55
CA VAL A 130 -19.38 -24.58 9.45
C VAL A 130 -18.44 -23.50 9.95
N ASN A 131 -18.88 -22.74 10.94
CA ASN A 131 -18.17 -21.52 11.40
C ASN A 131 -18.59 -21.09 12.80
N THR A 132 -17.83 -20.16 13.35
CA THR A 132 -18.16 -19.41 14.59
C THR A 132 -17.86 -17.95 14.32
N TRP A 133 -18.90 -17.13 14.07
CA TRP A 133 -18.76 -15.76 13.63
C TRP A 133 -19.24 -14.76 14.67
N ALA A 134 -18.60 -13.61 14.67
CA ALA A 134 -18.96 -12.43 15.44
C ALA A 134 -19.32 -12.74 16.90
N PRO A 135 -18.38 -13.31 17.70
CA PRO A 135 -18.61 -13.49 19.11
C PRO A 135 -18.75 -12.14 19.80
N GLU A 136 -19.88 -11.92 20.46
CA GLU A 136 -20.21 -10.69 21.20
C GLU A 136 -20.13 -10.94 22.69
N LEU A 137 -19.49 -10.03 23.43
CA LEU A 137 -19.38 -10.06 24.86
C LEU A 137 -20.39 -9.14 25.54
N PHE A 138 -21.15 -9.69 26.48
CA PHE A 138 -22.02 -8.92 27.35
C PHE A 138 -21.78 -9.30 28.81
N TYR A 139 -21.52 -8.32 29.71
CA TYR A 139 -21.40 -8.56 31.12
C TYR A 139 -22.76 -8.45 31.82
N ASP A 140 -23.26 -9.54 32.34
CA ASP A 140 -24.45 -9.60 33.18
C ASP A 140 -24.10 -9.28 34.65
N ASP A 141 -24.32 -8.03 35.04
CA ASP A 141 -24.05 -7.55 36.40
C ASP A 141 -24.94 -8.19 37.48
N THR A 142 -26.10 -8.73 37.08
CA THR A 142 -27.03 -9.41 37.98
C THR A 142 -26.50 -10.79 38.39
N LYS A 143 -26.03 -11.58 37.44
CA LYS A 143 -25.45 -12.91 37.71
C LYS A 143 -23.96 -12.87 37.89
N ARG A 144 -23.31 -11.70 37.70
CA ARG A 144 -21.86 -11.50 37.76
C ARG A 144 -21.11 -12.49 36.87
N GLN A 145 -21.49 -12.55 35.60
CA GLN A 145 -20.88 -13.42 34.60
C GLN A 145 -20.95 -12.79 33.22
N PHE A 146 -20.04 -13.23 32.36
CA PHE A 146 -20.08 -12.84 30.96
C PHE A 146 -20.97 -13.81 30.19
N LEU A 147 -21.70 -13.26 29.25
CA LEU A 147 -22.42 -13.93 28.21
C LEU A 147 -21.62 -13.73 26.91
N VAL A 148 -21.31 -14.82 26.23
CA VAL A 148 -20.68 -14.80 24.90
C VAL A 148 -21.71 -15.33 23.92
N VAL A 149 -22.11 -14.50 22.98
CA VAL A 149 -23.08 -14.82 21.92
C VAL A 149 -22.36 -14.83 20.59
N TRP A 150 -22.62 -15.82 19.73
CA TRP A 150 -22.02 -15.87 18.38
C TRP A 150 -22.99 -16.48 17.38
N ALA A 151 -22.71 -16.32 16.10
CA ALA A 151 -23.45 -16.94 15.01
C ALA A 151 -22.74 -18.19 14.49
N SER A 152 -23.51 -19.28 14.29
CA SER A 152 -23.01 -20.50 13.66
C SER A 152 -24.06 -21.09 12.74
N CYS A 153 -23.57 -21.71 11.65
CA CYS A 153 -24.35 -22.56 10.77
C CYS A 153 -24.06 -24.02 11.09
N VAL A 154 -25.13 -24.76 11.46
CA VAL A 154 -25.08 -26.21 11.68
C VAL A 154 -25.92 -26.87 10.59
N PRO A 155 -25.32 -27.56 9.61
CA PRO A 155 -26.01 -28.14 8.49
C PRO A 155 -27.11 -29.14 8.97
N GLY A 156 -28.29 -29.03 8.38
CA GLY A 156 -29.42 -29.88 8.69
C GLY A 156 -30.22 -29.55 9.96
N CYS A 157 -29.76 -28.60 10.79
CA CYS A 157 -30.53 -28.16 11.96
C CYS A 157 -31.67 -27.20 11.61
N PHE A 158 -31.49 -26.41 10.56
CA PHE A 158 -32.45 -25.43 10.07
C PHE A 158 -32.55 -25.52 8.54
N PRO A 159 -33.67 -25.05 7.93
CA PRO A 159 -33.82 -25.11 6.48
C PRO A 159 -32.64 -24.49 5.73
N ASP A 160 -32.12 -25.21 4.75
CA ASP A 160 -31.00 -24.75 3.91
C ASP A 160 -31.40 -23.58 3.02
N GLY A 161 -30.40 -22.77 2.63
CA GLY A 161 -30.53 -21.88 1.47
C GLY A 161 -31.08 -20.48 1.77
N GLN A 162 -31.10 -20.05 3.03
CA GLN A 162 -31.40 -18.65 3.34
C GLN A 162 -30.25 -17.70 3.00
N GLU A 163 -29.04 -18.22 2.90
CA GLU A 163 -27.81 -17.50 2.50
C GLU A 163 -27.08 -18.18 1.34
N GLU A 164 -25.90 -17.65 1.00
CA GLU A 164 -24.96 -18.31 0.09
C GLU A 164 -24.49 -19.65 0.65
N HIS A 165 -24.07 -20.54 -0.24
CA HIS A 165 -23.52 -21.85 0.11
C HIS A 165 -24.47 -22.74 0.94
N ARG A 166 -25.76 -22.52 0.82
CA ARG A 166 -26.83 -23.19 1.57
C ARG A 166 -26.78 -22.97 3.08
N ASN A 167 -26.08 -21.91 3.53
CA ASN A 167 -25.98 -21.56 4.94
C ASN A 167 -27.31 -21.03 5.49
N ASN A 168 -27.48 -21.18 6.81
CA ASN A 168 -28.57 -20.63 7.58
C ASN A 168 -28.12 -20.54 9.05
N HIS A 169 -27.69 -19.35 9.47
CA HIS A 169 -27.10 -19.14 10.78
C HIS A 169 -28.16 -18.96 11.87
N ARG A 170 -27.80 -19.36 13.10
CA ARG A 170 -28.50 -19.02 14.32
C ARG A 170 -27.51 -18.51 15.36
N LEU A 171 -28.04 -17.81 16.34
CA LEU A 171 -27.25 -17.32 17.47
C LEU A 171 -27.22 -18.38 18.57
N TYR A 172 -26.02 -18.63 19.07
CA TYR A 172 -25.73 -19.53 20.18
C TYR A 172 -25.02 -18.77 21.29
N TYR A 173 -24.98 -19.29 22.49
CA TYR A 173 -24.27 -18.67 23.59
C TYR A 173 -23.66 -19.65 24.59
N MET A 174 -22.68 -19.16 25.31
CA MET A 174 -22.12 -19.70 26.55
C MET A 174 -22.01 -18.61 27.60
N THR A 175 -21.86 -19.02 28.86
CA THR A 175 -21.56 -18.11 29.96
C THR A 175 -20.26 -18.50 30.64
N THR A 176 -19.55 -17.49 31.20
CA THR A 176 -18.33 -17.69 31.97
C THR A 176 -18.17 -16.60 33.04
N ARG A 177 -17.45 -16.92 34.13
CA ARG A 177 -17.06 -15.93 35.14
C ARG A 177 -15.55 -15.62 35.11
N ASP A 178 -14.77 -16.48 34.52
CA ASP A 178 -13.33 -16.49 34.61
C ASP A 178 -12.63 -16.73 33.27
N PHE A 179 -13.37 -16.89 32.19
CA PHE A 179 -12.88 -17.28 30.86
C PHE A 179 -12.01 -18.56 30.87
N LYS A 180 -12.09 -19.37 31.94
CA LYS A 180 -11.45 -20.68 32.04
C LYS A 180 -12.49 -21.79 31.97
N THR A 181 -13.60 -21.57 32.59
CA THR A 181 -14.73 -22.49 32.62
C THR A 181 -15.94 -21.87 31.94
N PHE A 182 -16.60 -22.66 31.10
CA PHE A 182 -17.76 -22.19 30.32
C PHE A 182 -18.94 -23.13 30.54
N SER A 183 -20.13 -22.58 30.46
CA SER A 183 -21.36 -23.37 30.39
C SER A 183 -21.38 -24.20 29.09
N LYS A 184 -22.27 -25.18 29.02
CA LYS A 184 -22.59 -25.82 27.73
C LYS A 184 -23.19 -24.79 26.78
N THR A 185 -22.89 -24.95 25.51
CA THR A 185 -23.50 -24.14 24.43
C THR A 185 -25.01 -24.38 24.37
N GLN A 186 -25.75 -23.29 24.20
CA GLN A 186 -27.19 -23.29 24.04
C GLN A 186 -27.58 -22.40 22.86
N LEU A 187 -28.74 -22.73 22.26
CA LEU A 187 -29.35 -21.85 21.26
C LEU A 187 -29.82 -20.57 21.95
N PHE A 188 -29.43 -19.43 21.38
CA PHE A 188 -29.72 -18.11 21.94
C PHE A 188 -30.96 -17.46 21.33
N TYR A 189 -31.05 -17.53 19.99
CA TYR A 189 -32.15 -16.90 19.27
C TYR A 189 -32.50 -17.66 17.98
N GLU A 190 -33.77 -17.95 17.82
CA GLU A 190 -34.36 -18.60 16.65
C GLU A 190 -35.47 -17.70 16.08
N PRO A 191 -35.10 -16.74 15.19
CA PRO A 191 -36.06 -15.76 14.66
C PRO A 191 -36.84 -16.23 13.43
N GLY A 192 -36.55 -17.42 12.92
CA GLY A 192 -37.10 -17.88 11.63
C GLY A 192 -36.34 -17.39 10.39
N PHE A 193 -35.27 -16.60 10.59
CA PHE A 193 -34.35 -16.12 9.52
C PHE A 193 -32.90 -16.38 9.91
N SER A 194 -31.99 -16.26 8.94
CA SER A 194 -30.55 -16.37 9.21
C SER A 194 -30.04 -15.17 9.99
N ALA A 195 -29.65 -15.39 11.25
CA ALA A 195 -29.25 -14.32 12.17
C ALA A 195 -27.77 -14.36 12.47
N ILE A 196 -27.09 -13.21 12.30
CA ILE A 196 -25.67 -13.01 12.65
C ILE A 196 -25.49 -11.64 13.33
N ASP A 197 -24.30 -11.33 13.80
CA ASP A 197 -23.86 -10.01 14.28
C ASP A 197 -24.85 -9.41 15.31
N ALA A 198 -24.98 -10.05 16.45
CA ALA A 198 -25.86 -9.55 17.51
C ALA A 198 -25.09 -8.69 18.51
N THR A 199 -25.61 -7.52 18.89
CA THR A 199 -25.16 -6.76 20.04
C THR A 199 -26.29 -6.60 21.08
N LEU A 200 -25.94 -6.63 22.36
CA LEU A 200 -26.89 -6.60 23.46
C LEU A 200 -26.85 -5.27 24.22
N VAL A 201 -28.02 -4.69 24.45
CA VAL A 201 -28.18 -3.41 25.16
C VAL A 201 -29.04 -3.63 26.39
N LYS A 202 -28.57 -3.20 27.56
CA LYS A 202 -29.32 -3.09 28.79
C LYS A 202 -29.85 -1.67 28.94
N ARG A 203 -31.13 -1.46 28.81
CA ARG A 203 -31.77 -0.13 29.06
C ARG A 203 -32.15 0.09 30.50
N GLY A 204 -32.38 -1.00 31.23
CA GLY A 204 -32.76 -0.98 32.66
C GLY A 204 -32.91 -2.37 33.22
N LYS A 205 -33.42 -2.46 34.45
CA LYS A 205 -33.71 -3.73 35.10
C LYS A 205 -34.91 -4.41 34.39
N GLY A 206 -34.66 -5.58 33.83
CA GLY A 206 -35.70 -6.32 33.09
C GLY A 206 -36.02 -5.71 31.72
N ASP A 207 -35.13 -4.90 31.15
CA ASP A 207 -35.33 -4.25 29.86
C ASP A 207 -34.07 -4.34 29.00
N TYR A 208 -34.10 -5.27 28.07
CA TYR A 208 -32.99 -5.59 27.18
C TYR A 208 -33.40 -5.50 25.71
N VAL A 209 -32.47 -5.05 24.87
CA VAL A 209 -32.61 -5.00 23.42
C VAL A 209 -31.47 -5.76 22.82
N MET A 210 -31.73 -6.57 21.81
CA MET A 210 -30.76 -7.15 20.92
C MET A 210 -30.89 -6.44 19.57
N VAL A 211 -29.80 -5.93 19.07
CA VAL A 211 -29.67 -5.43 17.69
C VAL A 211 -28.99 -6.51 16.90
N VAL A 212 -29.59 -7.02 15.82
CA VAL A 212 -29.17 -8.22 15.12
C VAL A 212 -29.31 -8.06 13.61
N LYS A 213 -28.39 -8.60 12.86
CA LYS A 213 -28.49 -8.65 11.40
C LYS A 213 -29.32 -9.84 10.94
N ASP A 214 -30.30 -9.57 10.08
CA ASP A 214 -30.95 -10.54 9.23
C ASP A 214 -30.07 -10.75 7.98
N ASN A 215 -29.35 -11.86 7.93
CA ASN A 215 -28.46 -12.19 6.82
C ASN A 215 -29.14 -12.96 5.70
N THR A 216 -30.43 -13.22 5.82
CA THR A 216 -31.24 -13.89 4.79
C THR A 216 -31.24 -13.06 3.51
N ARG A 217 -31.15 -13.69 2.37
CA ARG A 217 -31.29 -13.04 1.06
C ARG A 217 -32.78 -12.75 0.80
N PRO A 218 -33.18 -11.56 0.31
CA PRO A 218 -32.33 -10.41 -0.04
C PRO A 218 -32.14 -9.40 1.11
N MET A 219 -32.62 -9.69 2.31
CA MET A 219 -32.75 -8.72 3.40
C MET A 219 -31.43 -8.08 3.79
N ARG A 220 -30.51 -8.81 4.39
CA ARG A 220 -29.16 -8.32 4.77
C ARG A 220 -29.19 -6.95 5.44
N ASN A 221 -30.08 -6.77 6.39
CA ASN A 221 -30.31 -5.52 7.11
C ASN A 221 -30.36 -5.76 8.61
N ILE A 222 -30.51 -4.71 9.38
CA ILE A 222 -30.44 -4.75 10.84
C ILE A 222 -31.85 -4.57 11.42
N LYS A 223 -32.13 -5.39 12.44
CA LYS A 223 -33.41 -5.48 13.17
C LYS A 223 -33.16 -5.44 14.65
N VAL A 224 -34.23 -5.27 15.45
CA VAL A 224 -34.17 -5.34 16.91
C VAL A 224 -35.15 -6.35 17.48
N ALA A 225 -34.79 -6.95 18.62
CA ALA A 225 -35.66 -7.79 19.43
C ALA A 225 -35.56 -7.37 20.91
N PHE A 226 -36.60 -7.66 21.71
CA PHE A 226 -36.72 -7.23 23.08
C PHE A 226 -36.83 -8.42 24.03
N ALA A 227 -36.31 -8.29 25.26
CA ALA A 227 -36.42 -9.31 26.31
C ALA A 227 -36.41 -8.68 27.69
N GLN A 228 -36.87 -9.45 28.67
CA GLN A 228 -36.78 -9.06 30.09
C GLN A 228 -35.49 -9.57 30.77
N SER A 229 -34.74 -10.40 30.07
CA SER A 229 -33.50 -10.99 30.53
C SER A 229 -32.49 -11.00 29.38
N PRO A 230 -31.16 -10.86 29.62
CA PRO A 230 -30.16 -10.95 28.57
C PRO A 230 -30.04 -12.37 27.95
N TYR A 231 -30.72 -13.35 28.53
CA TYR A 231 -30.80 -14.74 28.04
C TYR A 231 -32.09 -15.02 27.27
N GLY A 232 -32.91 -14.02 27.07
CA GLY A 232 -34.25 -14.17 26.50
C GLY A 232 -35.33 -14.62 27.55
N PRO A 233 -36.49 -15.11 27.11
CA PRO A 233 -36.83 -15.28 25.68
C PRO A 233 -36.94 -13.95 24.95
N TRP A 234 -36.41 -13.92 23.75
CA TRP A 234 -36.47 -12.74 22.91
C TRP A 234 -37.78 -12.66 22.11
N SER A 235 -38.27 -11.46 21.88
CA SER A 235 -39.43 -11.22 21.03
C SER A 235 -39.12 -11.60 19.57
N GLN A 236 -40.16 -11.64 18.75
CA GLN A 236 -39.97 -11.57 17.30
C GLN A 236 -39.19 -10.30 16.98
N ALA A 237 -38.33 -10.41 15.93
CA ALA A 237 -37.58 -9.24 15.45
C ALA A 237 -38.52 -8.21 14.81
N SER A 238 -38.13 -6.95 14.91
CA SER A 238 -38.81 -5.84 14.25
C SER A 238 -38.72 -5.92 12.73
N GLU A 239 -39.47 -5.06 12.03
CA GLU A 239 -39.08 -4.67 10.67
C GLU A 239 -37.67 -4.08 10.68
N PRO A 240 -36.93 -4.15 9.55
CA PRO A 240 -35.61 -3.56 9.46
C PRO A 240 -35.66 -2.03 9.56
N PHE A 241 -34.63 -1.45 10.17
CA PHE A 241 -34.50 0.00 10.25
C PHE A 241 -33.32 0.54 9.44
N THR A 242 -32.53 -0.34 8.84
CA THR A 242 -31.43 0.04 7.94
C THR A 242 -31.75 -0.39 6.50
N GLU A 243 -31.02 0.19 5.57
CA GLU A 243 -30.97 -0.29 4.19
C GLU A 243 -30.40 -1.71 4.11
N GLN A 244 -30.44 -2.30 2.92
CA GLN A 244 -29.79 -3.59 2.64
C GLN A 244 -28.26 -3.45 2.67
N PHE A 245 -27.58 -4.57 2.92
CA PHE A 245 -26.11 -4.68 2.94
C PHE A 245 -25.45 -3.94 4.09
N THR A 246 -26.09 -3.95 5.24
CA THR A 246 -25.57 -3.44 6.50
C THR A 246 -25.29 -4.59 7.47
N GLU A 247 -24.24 -4.44 8.29
CA GLU A 247 -23.79 -5.49 9.21
C GLU A 247 -23.04 -4.91 10.44
N GLY A 248 -22.70 -5.79 11.38
CA GLY A 248 -21.85 -5.48 12.51
C GLY A 248 -22.37 -4.35 13.39
N PRO A 249 -23.63 -4.37 13.87
CA PRO A 249 -24.15 -3.30 14.70
C PRO A 249 -23.40 -3.23 16.04
N SER A 250 -23.07 -2.02 16.46
CA SER A 250 -22.63 -1.73 17.82
C SER A 250 -23.37 -0.52 18.37
N THR A 251 -23.68 -0.52 19.67
CA THR A 251 -24.60 0.46 20.25
C THR A 251 -23.94 1.22 21.38
N ALA A 252 -24.07 2.55 21.35
CA ALA A 252 -23.63 3.43 22.43
C ALA A 252 -24.71 4.46 22.81
N LYS A 253 -24.77 4.81 24.10
CA LYS A 253 -25.61 5.88 24.57
C LYS A 253 -24.84 7.20 24.55
N VAL A 254 -25.27 8.13 23.69
CA VAL A 254 -24.67 9.45 23.49
C VAL A 254 -25.72 10.49 23.87
N GLY A 255 -25.55 11.14 25.01
CA GLY A 255 -26.56 12.00 25.59
C GLY A 255 -27.85 11.23 25.85
N ASP A 256 -28.98 11.75 25.37
CA ASP A 256 -30.30 11.12 25.49
C ASP A 256 -30.59 10.04 24.43
N TRP A 257 -29.70 9.86 23.49
CA TRP A 257 -29.90 8.98 22.34
C TRP A 257 -29.06 7.72 22.44
N TRP A 258 -29.59 6.61 21.92
CA TRP A 258 -28.86 5.43 21.56
C TRP A 258 -28.45 5.52 20.10
N TYR A 259 -27.16 5.55 19.84
CA TYR A 259 -26.59 5.43 18.48
C TYR A 259 -26.32 3.95 18.21
N ILE A 260 -26.67 3.52 17.02
CA ILE A 260 -26.39 2.19 16.48
C ILE A 260 -25.51 2.43 15.27
N TYR A 261 -24.24 2.09 15.41
CA TYR A 261 -23.26 2.18 14.33
C TYR A 261 -23.20 0.84 13.62
N TYR A 262 -22.95 0.85 12.32
CA TYR A 262 -22.89 -0.36 11.51
C TYR A 262 -22.06 -0.14 10.24
N ASP A 263 -21.58 -1.24 9.63
CA ASP A 263 -20.86 -1.24 8.36
C ASP A 263 -21.87 -1.34 7.21
N SER A 264 -21.97 -0.31 6.37
CA SER A 264 -22.66 -0.36 5.07
C SER A 264 -21.64 -0.84 4.04
N TYR A 265 -21.39 -2.16 4.01
CA TYR A 265 -20.21 -2.75 3.39
C TYR A 265 -20.17 -2.64 1.86
N ARG A 266 -21.33 -2.53 1.17
CA ARG A 266 -21.34 -2.25 -0.28
C ARG A 266 -21.00 -0.81 -0.60
N ASN A 267 -21.45 0.12 0.24
CA ASN A 267 -21.16 1.54 0.10
C ASN A 267 -19.75 1.88 0.62
N LYS A 268 -19.08 0.94 1.29
CA LYS A 268 -17.75 1.11 1.91
C LYS A 268 -17.70 2.29 2.89
N ILE A 269 -18.80 2.52 3.59
CA ILE A 269 -18.95 3.56 4.63
C ILE A 269 -19.41 2.94 5.93
N TYR A 270 -19.14 3.64 7.02
CA TYR A 270 -19.73 3.37 8.32
C TYR A 270 -20.97 4.24 8.47
N GLY A 271 -22.11 3.62 8.75
CA GLY A 271 -23.38 4.29 8.96
C GLY A 271 -23.78 4.35 10.43
N ALA A 272 -24.77 5.15 10.73
CA ALA A 272 -25.39 5.20 12.05
C ALA A 272 -26.88 5.53 11.98
N HIS A 273 -27.65 4.91 12.86
CA HIS A 273 -28.99 5.37 13.23
C HIS A 273 -29.02 5.72 14.71
N ARG A 274 -29.87 6.65 15.11
CA ARG A 274 -30.13 6.94 16.53
C ARG A 274 -31.58 6.71 16.90
N THR A 275 -31.80 6.35 18.14
CA THR A 275 -33.12 6.06 18.66
C THR A 275 -33.20 6.40 20.15
N LYS A 276 -34.41 6.65 20.66
CA LYS A 276 -34.70 6.78 22.12
C LYS A 276 -35.35 5.53 22.69
N ASP A 277 -36.02 4.77 21.85
CA ASP A 277 -36.92 3.68 22.28
C ASP A 277 -36.65 2.33 21.55
N PHE A 278 -35.79 2.30 20.57
CA PHE A 278 -35.55 1.15 19.66
C PHE A 278 -36.82 0.75 18.87
N LYS A 279 -37.71 1.65 18.64
CA LYS A 279 -38.92 1.49 17.82
C LYS A 279 -38.98 2.50 16.69
N THR A 280 -38.47 3.70 16.94
CA THR A 280 -38.35 4.77 15.97
C THR A 280 -36.87 5.11 15.81
N PHE A 281 -36.44 5.25 14.57
CA PHE A 281 -35.03 5.44 14.22
C PHE A 281 -34.86 6.65 13.32
N GLU A 282 -33.79 7.40 13.56
CA GLU A 282 -33.38 8.52 12.73
C GLU A 282 -32.03 8.21 12.10
N ASP A 283 -31.94 8.29 10.81
CA ASP A 283 -30.67 8.12 10.08
C ASP A 283 -29.70 9.25 10.43
N GLN A 284 -28.47 8.88 10.75
CA GLN A 284 -27.38 9.77 11.10
C GLN A 284 -26.14 9.51 10.27
N THR A 285 -26.27 8.76 9.19
CA THR A 285 -25.14 8.34 8.35
C THR A 285 -24.38 9.52 7.77
N SER A 286 -25.09 10.62 7.42
CA SER A 286 -24.46 11.85 6.93
C SER A 286 -23.76 12.67 8.03
N GLU A 287 -24.15 12.46 9.29
CA GLU A 287 -23.66 13.25 10.43
C GLU A 287 -22.43 12.63 11.08
N VAL A 288 -22.29 11.29 10.99
CA VAL A 288 -21.15 10.57 11.57
C VAL A 288 -19.97 10.53 10.60
N SER A 289 -18.76 10.64 11.12
CA SER A 289 -17.56 10.43 10.32
C SER A 289 -16.68 9.38 10.97
N PHE A 290 -16.30 8.37 10.18
CA PHE A 290 -15.39 7.31 10.60
C PHE A 290 -14.14 7.29 9.75
N PRO A 291 -12.98 6.94 10.34
CA PRO A 291 -11.76 6.75 9.55
C PRO A 291 -11.92 5.62 8.52
N VAL A 292 -11.39 5.84 7.33
CA VAL A 292 -11.50 4.89 6.22
C VAL A 292 -10.80 3.57 6.52
N GLY A 293 -11.39 2.46 6.08
CA GLY A 293 -10.83 1.11 6.17
C GLY A 293 -11.15 0.37 7.47
N HIS A 294 -11.62 1.06 8.50
CA HIS A 294 -12.04 0.41 9.73
C HIS A 294 -13.33 -0.37 9.54
N LYS A 295 -13.38 -1.56 10.11
CA LYS A 295 -14.52 -2.45 10.12
C LYS A 295 -15.11 -2.58 11.52
N HIS A 296 -16.34 -3.06 11.60
CA HIS A 296 -17.13 -3.12 12.82
C HIS A 296 -16.47 -3.90 13.96
N GLY A 297 -16.80 -3.46 15.16
CA GLY A 297 -16.39 -4.01 16.44
C GLY A 297 -17.31 -3.49 17.54
N THR A 298 -16.86 -3.44 18.77
CA THR A 298 -17.66 -2.98 19.91
C THR A 298 -17.31 -1.56 20.32
N VAL A 299 -18.32 -0.69 20.36
CA VAL A 299 -18.22 0.66 20.95
C VAL A 299 -18.44 0.58 22.45
N PHE A 300 -17.53 1.14 23.23
CA PHE A 300 -17.62 1.19 24.68
C PHE A 300 -17.11 2.52 25.25
N ARG A 301 -17.49 2.82 26.48
CA ARG A 301 -17.02 4.00 27.19
C ARG A 301 -15.79 3.70 28.02
N ALA A 302 -14.79 4.56 27.93
CA ALA A 302 -13.54 4.43 28.67
C ALA A 302 -13.02 5.80 29.13
N ASP A 303 -12.04 5.77 30.05
CA ASP A 303 -11.32 6.95 30.48
C ASP A 303 -10.44 7.48 29.33
N GLU A 304 -10.42 8.80 29.12
CA GLU A 304 -9.59 9.42 28.08
C GLU A 304 -8.11 9.11 28.24
N LYS A 305 -7.64 8.85 29.46
CA LYS A 305 -6.26 8.40 29.73
C LYS A 305 -5.89 7.09 29.04
N LEU A 306 -6.88 6.22 28.77
CA LEU A 306 -6.62 5.01 27.98
C LEU A 306 -6.27 5.38 26.52
N VAL A 307 -6.99 6.32 25.91
CA VAL A 307 -6.69 6.81 24.57
C VAL A 307 -5.32 7.49 24.55
N GLU A 308 -5.02 8.34 25.54
CA GLU A 308 -3.70 8.96 25.68
C GLU A 308 -2.59 7.90 25.77
N GLY A 309 -2.83 6.83 26.56
CA GLY A 309 -1.92 5.68 26.68
C GLY A 309 -1.71 4.97 25.37
N LEU A 310 -2.78 4.66 24.63
CA LEU A 310 -2.72 4.01 23.32
C LEU A 310 -1.98 4.86 22.29
N VAL A 311 -2.26 6.15 22.21
CA VAL A 311 -1.58 7.09 21.31
C VAL A 311 -0.10 7.21 21.67
N LYS A 312 0.22 7.32 22.96
CA LYS A 312 1.60 7.39 23.44
C LYS A 312 2.37 6.10 23.14
N TYR A 313 1.79 4.95 23.46
CA TYR A 313 2.38 3.65 23.18
C TYR A 313 2.73 3.51 21.71
N ASN A 314 1.78 3.84 20.84
CA ASN A 314 1.99 3.77 19.42
C ASN A 314 3.09 4.72 18.93
N ARG A 315 3.13 5.95 19.45
CA ARG A 315 4.19 6.91 19.12
C ARG A 315 5.56 6.43 19.59
N ASP A 316 5.61 5.77 20.75
CA ASP A 316 6.88 5.35 21.38
C ASP A 316 7.40 4.01 20.82
N VAL A 317 6.54 3.19 20.21
CA VAL A 317 6.84 1.82 19.76
C VAL A 317 6.72 1.66 18.24
N VAL A 318 5.73 2.29 17.64
CA VAL A 318 5.46 2.20 16.20
C VAL A 318 5.95 3.45 15.51
N HIS A 319 6.98 3.28 14.77
CA HIS A 319 7.66 4.38 14.12
C HIS A 319 7.10 4.71 12.78
N TYR A 320 6.30 3.85 12.26
CA TYR A 320 5.56 4.06 11.06
C TYR A 320 4.08 3.95 11.37
N THR A 321 3.32 4.90 10.94
CA THR A 321 1.89 5.03 11.25
C THR A 321 1.03 3.88 10.72
N GLY A 322 1.57 2.74 10.37
CA GLY A 322 0.84 1.54 9.98
C GLY A 322 -0.27 1.78 8.96
N LYS A 323 -0.33 2.96 8.36
CA LYS A 323 -1.27 3.22 7.29
C LYS A 323 -0.73 2.58 6.03
N THR A 324 -1.16 1.37 5.78
CA THR A 324 -1.46 0.99 4.43
C THR A 324 -2.11 2.20 3.73
N ILE A 325 -1.89 2.31 2.47
CA ILE A 325 -2.40 3.34 1.59
C ILE A 325 -3.78 3.81 2.04
N ALA A 326 -3.89 5.08 2.42
CA ALA A 326 -5.12 5.65 2.97
C ALA A 326 -6.30 5.63 1.97
N ARG A 327 -6.00 5.55 0.66
CA ARG A 327 -6.98 5.55 -0.42
C ARG A 327 -6.51 4.64 -1.55
N PRO A 328 -6.62 3.33 -1.38
CA PRO A 328 -6.18 2.36 -2.40
C PRO A 328 -6.98 2.45 -3.69
N GLU A 329 -8.17 3.04 -3.67
CA GLU A 329 -8.97 3.32 -4.87
C GLU A 329 -8.40 4.44 -5.74
N ARG A 330 -7.49 5.26 -5.23
CA ARG A 330 -6.85 6.31 -6.03
C ARG A 330 -5.64 5.78 -6.78
N HIS A 331 -5.34 6.39 -7.92
CA HIS A 331 -4.22 5.99 -8.77
C HIS A 331 -2.89 5.97 -8.03
N ASP A 332 -2.57 7.00 -7.27
CA ASP A 332 -1.32 7.07 -6.46
C ASP A 332 -1.46 6.46 -5.07
N GLY A 333 -2.47 5.66 -4.81
CA GLY A 333 -2.77 5.17 -3.47
C GLY A 333 -3.12 6.27 -2.46
N GLY A 334 -3.36 7.49 -2.92
CA GLY A 334 -3.62 8.65 -2.08
C GLY A 334 -2.36 9.22 -1.41
N LEU A 335 -1.17 8.80 -1.83
CA LEU A 335 0.11 9.27 -1.29
C LEU A 335 0.54 10.57 -1.97
N LYS A 336 1.09 11.46 -1.17
CA LYS A 336 1.73 12.68 -1.67
C LYS A 336 3.07 12.33 -2.32
N PRO A 337 3.36 12.79 -3.56
CA PRO A 337 4.62 12.49 -4.21
C PRO A 337 5.79 13.24 -3.57
N VAL A 338 6.95 12.62 -3.58
CA VAL A 338 8.24 13.30 -3.36
C VAL A 338 8.51 14.21 -4.55
N VAL A 339 9.12 15.38 -4.30
CA VAL A 339 9.43 16.37 -5.34
C VAL A 339 10.74 16.02 -6.04
N GLY A 340 10.73 15.98 -7.37
CA GLY A 340 11.92 15.85 -8.20
C GLY A 340 12.39 14.40 -8.42
N VAL A 341 11.51 13.42 -8.26
CA VAL A 341 11.82 12.02 -8.54
C VAL A 341 11.87 11.76 -10.03
N HIS A 342 12.98 11.17 -10.51
CA HIS A 342 13.10 10.72 -11.89
C HIS A 342 13.19 9.21 -11.93
N SER A 343 12.21 8.56 -12.52
CA SER A 343 12.14 7.11 -12.72
C SER A 343 12.48 6.78 -14.17
N ILE A 344 13.55 6.00 -14.37
CA ILE A 344 14.14 5.69 -15.68
C ILE A 344 14.11 4.19 -15.89
N GLN A 345 13.50 3.72 -16.97
CA GLN A 345 13.62 2.34 -17.40
C GLN A 345 15.01 2.10 -18.02
N THR A 346 15.71 1.14 -17.50
CA THR A 346 17.07 0.81 -17.97
C THR A 346 17.10 -0.37 -18.93
N MET A 347 16.11 -1.28 -18.78
CA MET A 347 15.95 -2.45 -19.62
C MET A 347 14.46 -2.82 -19.70
N ARG A 348 13.99 -3.12 -20.89
CA ARG A 348 12.67 -3.67 -21.18
C ARG A 348 12.78 -5.15 -21.46
N GLY A 349 12.00 -5.96 -20.74
CA GLY A 349 11.95 -7.41 -20.94
C GLY A 349 11.31 -7.75 -22.27
N GLU A 350 11.97 -8.61 -23.05
CA GLU A 350 11.54 -9.07 -24.37
C GLU A 350 11.82 -10.57 -24.53
N LYS A 351 11.09 -11.25 -25.38
CA LYS A 351 11.37 -12.65 -25.70
C LYS A 351 12.78 -12.83 -26.27
N PRO A 352 13.51 -13.89 -25.91
CA PRO A 352 13.04 -15.03 -25.08
C PRO A 352 13.24 -14.86 -23.57
N TRP A 353 13.65 -13.70 -23.06
CA TRP A 353 13.99 -13.45 -21.65
C TRP A 353 13.01 -12.45 -21.05
N THR A 354 11.84 -12.93 -20.62
CA THR A 354 10.76 -12.07 -20.15
C THR A 354 10.59 -12.01 -18.64
N TYR A 355 11.26 -12.91 -17.89
CA TYR A 355 11.35 -12.82 -16.44
C TYR A 355 12.67 -12.14 -16.07
N ASN A 356 12.61 -10.92 -15.57
CA ASN A 356 13.76 -10.15 -15.15
C ASN A 356 13.53 -9.59 -13.76
N HIS A 357 14.45 -9.85 -12.82
CA HIS A 357 14.17 -9.55 -11.44
C HIS A 357 15.42 -9.31 -10.62
N GLN A 358 15.21 -8.83 -9.36
CA GLN A 358 16.25 -8.72 -8.36
C GLN A 358 17.44 -7.82 -8.80
N PRO A 359 17.21 -6.59 -9.26
CA PRO A 359 18.32 -5.73 -9.61
C PRO A 359 19.10 -5.31 -8.38
N MET A 360 20.40 -5.14 -8.54
CA MET A 360 21.33 -4.62 -7.54
C MET A 360 22.14 -3.53 -8.18
N ILE A 361 22.26 -2.38 -7.50
CA ILE A 361 22.99 -1.21 -7.99
C ILE A 361 24.18 -0.88 -7.10
N THR A 362 25.26 -0.40 -7.68
CA THR A 362 26.40 0.19 -6.99
C THR A 362 26.96 1.36 -7.77
N TYR A 363 27.68 2.25 -7.09
CA TYR A 363 28.42 3.33 -7.72
C TYR A 363 29.90 3.15 -7.41
N TRP A 364 30.72 3.06 -8.46
CA TRP A 364 32.13 2.76 -8.34
C TRP A 364 32.94 3.45 -9.44
N ASN A 365 34.02 4.15 -9.06
CA ASN A 365 34.89 4.91 -9.95
C ASN A 365 34.13 5.88 -10.89
N GLY A 366 33.13 6.58 -10.33
CA GLY A 366 32.40 7.59 -11.08
C GLY A 366 31.33 7.06 -12.02
N ARG A 367 30.97 5.78 -11.92
CA ARG A 367 30.02 5.07 -12.79
C ARG A 367 29.06 4.22 -12.00
N PHE A 368 27.82 4.14 -12.45
CA PHE A 368 26.80 3.20 -11.94
C PHE A 368 26.99 1.83 -12.60
N TYR A 369 26.80 0.80 -11.79
CA TYR A 369 26.77 -0.60 -12.19
C TYR A 369 25.52 -1.22 -11.64
N MET A 370 24.72 -1.84 -12.51
CA MET A 370 23.54 -2.59 -12.13
C MET A 370 23.60 -4.00 -12.69
N HIS A 371 23.28 -5.01 -11.90
CA HIS A 371 23.05 -6.34 -12.43
C HIS A 371 21.75 -6.93 -11.88
N TYR A 372 21.18 -7.85 -12.64
CA TYR A 372 19.92 -8.51 -12.35
C TYR A 372 19.94 -9.94 -12.88
N LEU A 373 19.07 -10.78 -12.32
CA LEU A 373 18.84 -12.12 -12.86
C LEU A 373 17.82 -12.09 -13.99
N THR A 374 17.94 -13.05 -14.91
CA THR A 374 16.99 -13.26 -16.00
C THR A 374 16.75 -14.75 -16.22
N ASP A 375 15.46 -15.12 -16.34
CA ASP A 375 14.98 -16.44 -16.72
C ASP A 375 14.11 -16.30 -17.99
N PRO A 376 13.83 -17.38 -18.73
CA PRO A 376 13.08 -17.25 -20.00
C PRO A 376 11.69 -16.62 -19.82
N ARG A 377 10.84 -17.18 -18.97
CA ARG A 377 9.46 -16.72 -18.81
C ARG A 377 8.98 -16.75 -17.36
N HIS A 378 9.27 -17.82 -16.64
CA HIS A 378 8.78 -18.06 -15.29
C HIS A 378 9.88 -17.82 -14.25
N GLU A 379 9.52 -17.47 -13.03
CA GLU A 379 10.47 -17.56 -11.91
C GLU A 379 10.85 -19.03 -11.75
N HIS A 380 12.14 -19.32 -11.58
CA HIS A 380 12.70 -20.66 -11.46
C HIS A 380 12.73 -21.49 -12.76
N GLU A 381 12.54 -20.86 -13.89
CA GLU A 381 12.67 -21.53 -15.19
C GLU A 381 14.12 -21.53 -15.66
N ALA A 382 14.68 -22.73 -15.84
CA ALA A 382 16.00 -22.87 -16.41
C ALA A 382 16.01 -22.64 -17.95
N PRO A 383 17.08 -22.10 -18.51
CA PRO A 383 18.30 -21.63 -17.84
C PRO A 383 18.17 -20.24 -17.25
N GLY A 384 18.79 -20.02 -16.09
CA GLY A 384 18.90 -18.68 -15.51
C GLY A 384 20.31 -18.12 -15.63
N LYS A 385 20.43 -16.81 -15.79
CA LYS A 385 21.71 -16.09 -15.85
C LYS A 385 21.60 -14.70 -15.26
N THR A 386 22.71 -13.98 -15.10
CA THR A 386 22.69 -12.58 -14.72
C THR A 386 23.23 -11.68 -15.80
N MET A 387 22.62 -10.54 -15.95
CA MET A 387 23.00 -9.48 -16.87
C MET A 387 23.52 -8.26 -16.11
N MET A 388 24.37 -7.47 -16.73
CA MET A 388 24.90 -6.24 -16.18
C MET A 388 24.75 -5.08 -17.15
N GLN A 389 24.43 -3.92 -16.64
CA GLN A 389 24.42 -2.63 -17.34
C GLN A 389 25.25 -1.61 -16.56
N THR A 390 25.71 -0.57 -17.25
CA THR A 390 26.44 0.55 -16.66
C THR A 390 25.92 1.89 -17.16
N SER A 391 26.11 2.92 -16.35
CA SER A 391 25.74 4.30 -16.73
C SER A 391 26.71 5.31 -16.09
N ASP A 392 27.05 6.36 -16.83
CA ASP A 392 27.87 7.45 -16.32
C ASP A 392 27.05 8.54 -15.60
N ASP A 393 25.76 8.63 -15.92
CA ASP A 393 24.84 9.70 -15.47
C ASP A 393 23.58 9.18 -14.76
N GLY A 394 23.34 7.86 -14.79
CA GLY A 394 22.10 7.24 -14.28
C GLY A 394 20.89 7.35 -15.20
N TYR A 395 20.98 8.12 -16.27
CA TYR A 395 19.91 8.33 -17.26
C TYR A 395 20.09 7.50 -18.53
N THR A 396 21.32 7.36 -18.97
CA THR A 396 21.66 6.60 -20.17
C THR A 396 22.39 5.32 -19.79
N TRP A 397 21.80 4.19 -20.07
CA TRP A 397 22.32 2.88 -19.70
C TRP A 397 22.82 2.09 -20.92
N THR A 398 23.91 1.35 -20.74
CA THR A 398 24.43 0.46 -21.77
C THR A 398 23.45 -0.69 -22.04
N ARG A 399 23.59 -1.31 -23.22
CA ARG A 399 22.90 -2.60 -23.44
C ARG A 399 23.40 -3.63 -22.42
N PRO A 400 22.51 -4.53 -21.95
CA PRO A 400 22.90 -5.58 -21.01
C PRO A 400 23.97 -6.51 -21.57
N VAL A 401 24.96 -6.83 -20.75
CA VAL A 401 25.97 -7.85 -21.04
C VAL A 401 25.89 -8.96 -20.01
N GLU A 402 26.22 -10.20 -20.43
CA GLU A 402 26.16 -11.35 -19.56
C GLU A 402 27.27 -11.29 -18.49
N LEU A 403 26.87 -11.27 -17.21
CA LEU A 403 27.80 -11.22 -16.08
C LEU A 403 28.12 -12.61 -15.54
N PHE A 404 27.09 -13.41 -15.26
CA PHE A 404 27.24 -14.83 -14.96
C PHE A 404 26.42 -15.64 -15.97
N PRO A 405 27.08 -16.54 -16.72
CA PRO A 405 26.45 -17.31 -17.77
C PRO A 405 25.61 -18.46 -17.24
N GLU A 406 24.85 -19.08 -18.11
CA GLU A 406 24.20 -20.36 -17.85
C GLU A 406 25.20 -21.40 -17.33
N TYR A 407 24.75 -22.25 -16.43
CA TYR A 407 25.60 -23.26 -15.81
C TYR A 407 24.94 -24.64 -15.84
N PRO A 408 25.64 -25.71 -16.26
CA PRO A 408 25.06 -27.04 -16.31
C PRO A 408 24.85 -27.64 -14.92
N VAL A 409 23.72 -28.29 -14.71
CA VAL A 409 23.50 -29.16 -13.55
C VAL A 409 24.05 -30.56 -13.89
N PRO A 410 24.79 -31.24 -12.99
CA PRO A 410 25.26 -32.60 -13.27
C PRO A 410 24.13 -33.54 -13.64
N GLU A 411 24.35 -34.31 -14.69
CA GLU A 411 23.38 -35.28 -15.20
C GLU A 411 23.05 -36.31 -14.13
N GLY A 412 21.78 -36.61 -13.97
CA GLY A 412 21.29 -37.58 -12.99
C GLY A 412 21.31 -37.10 -11.55
N TRP A 413 21.64 -35.84 -11.27
CA TRP A 413 21.55 -35.30 -9.89
C TRP A 413 20.12 -35.31 -9.37
N THR A 414 19.92 -35.73 -8.12
CA THR A 414 18.64 -35.79 -7.45
C THR A 414 18.62 -34.92 -6.21
N LYS A 415 17.50 -34.28 -5.93
CA LYS A 415 17.33 -33.47 -4.73
C LYS A 415 17.10 -34.37 -3.50
N PRO A 416 18.02 -34.33 -2.50
CA PRO A 416 17.92 -35.21 -1.33
C PRO A 416 16.60 -35.03 -0.59
N GLY A 417 15.99 -36.16 -0.21
CA GLY A 417 14.75 -36.19 0.59
C GLY A 417 13.49 -35.77 -0.15
N THR A 418 13.49 -35.80 -1.47
CA THR A 418 12.32 -35.50 -2.32
C THR A 418 12.09 -36.60 -3.35
N ASP A 419 10.86 -36.67 -3.87
CA ASP A 419 10.48 -37.54 -5.01
C ASP A 419 10.54 -36.80 -6.35
N LEU A 420 11.26 -35.67 -6.41
CA LEU A 420 11.41 -34.89 -7.64
C LEU A 420 12.24 -35.68 -8.68
N PRO A 421 12.02 -35.43 -9.99
CA PRO A 421 12.77 -36.12 -11.03
C PRO A 421 14.25 -35.80 -10.95
N ALA A 422 15.10 -36.74 -11.40
CA ALA A 422 16.54 -36.45 -11.56
C ALA A 422 16.78 -35.40 -12.65
N ALA A 423 17.82 -34.60 -12.48
CA ALA A 423 18.25 -33.64 -13.48
C ALA A 423 18.60 -34.35 -14.80
N HIS A 424 18.05 -33.86 -15.92
CA HIS A 424 18.35 -34.34 -17.25
C HIS A 424 18.49 -33.13 -18.18
N ASN A 425 19.69 -32.97 -18.76
CA ASN A 425 20.04 -31.83 -19.61
C ASN A 425 19.62 -30.48 -19.01
N LEU A 426 19.70 -30.39 -17.70
CA LEU A 426 19.21 -29.23 -16.92
C LEU A 426 20.31 -28.17 -16.78
N LYS A 427 19.93 -26.92 -16.85
CA LYS A 427 20.75 -25.77 -16.45
C LYS A 427 20.32 -25.26 -15.09
N ALA A 428 21.25 -24.62 -14.41
CA ALA A 428 20.96 -23.91 -13.17
C ALA A 428 20.09 -22.66 -13.41
N VAL A 429 19.38 -22.23 -12.38
CA VAL A 429 18.75 -20.93 -12.32
C VAL A 429 19.63 -19.99 -11.52
N MET A 430 19.76 -18.72 -11.94
CA MET A 430 20.38 -17.69 -11.12
C MET A 430 19.32 -17.14 -10.17
N HIS A 431 19.34 -17.61 -8.94
CA HIS A 431 18.32 -17.19 -7.99
C HIS A 431 18.80 -16.06 -7.09
N GLN A 432 17.93 -15.20 -6.74
CA GLN A 432 17.82 -14.02 -5.85
C GLN A 432 18.99 -13.65 -4.90
N ARG A 433 20.20 -14.15 -5.11
CA ARG A 433 21.36 -13.95 -4.25
C ARG A 433 22.51 -13.29 -4.97
N VAL A 434 22.15 -12.33 -5.81
CA VAL A 434 23.11 -11.50 -6.53
C VAL A 434 23.45 -10.25 -5.71
N GLY A 435 24.63 -9.70 -5.90
CA GLY A 435 25.05 -8.52 -5.16
C GLY A 435 26.35 -7.91 -5.69
N TRP A 436 26.68 -6.76 -5.13
CA TRP A 436 27.91 -6.04 -5.35
C TRP A 436 28.74 -5.93 -4.08
N TYR A 437 30.04 -6.01 -4.21
CA TYR A 437 30.98 -5.68 -3.16
C TYR A 437 32.13 -4.85 -3.72
N VAL A 438 32.31 -3.66 -3.20
CA VAL A 438 33.51 -2.87 -3.45
C VAL A 438 34.46 -3.10 -2.30
N ALA A 439 35.55 -3.82 -2.58
CA ALA A 439 36.54 -4.18 -1.60
C ALA A 439 37.38 -2.96 -1.17
N PRO A 440 37.96 -2.96 0.05
CA PRO A 440 38.83 -1.87 0.52
C PRO A 440 40.06 -1.63 -0.35
N ASN A 441 40.48 -2.61 -1.14
CA ASN A 441 41.57 -2.48 -2.10
C ASN A 441 41.14 -1.96 -3.48
N GLY A 442 39.89 -1.46 -3.58
CA GLY A 442 39.33 -0.81 -4.78
C GLY A 442 38.76 -1.73 -5.83
N ARG A 443 38.73 -3.03 -5.62
CA ARG A 443 38.15 -3.99 -6.58
C ARG A 443 36.65 -4.05 -6.48
N LEU A 444 35.99 -4.16 -7.63
CA LEU A 444 34.54 -4.41 -7.69
C LEU A 444 34.32 -5.92 -7.88
N ILE A 445 33.64 -6.54 -6.94
CA ILE A 445 33.29 -7.96 -6.94
C ILE A 445 31.78 -8.09 -7.15
N ALA A 446 31.39 -8.85 -8.17
CA ALA A 446 30.01 -9.29 -8.34
C ALA A 446 29.82 -10.66 -7.66
N THR A 447 28.66 -10.87 -7.06
CA THR A 447 28.27 -12.15 -6.45
C THR A 447 27.06 -12.74 -7.15
N GLY A 448 26.95 -14.07 -7.18
CA GLY A 448 25.84 -14.80 -7.76
C GLY A 448 25.61 -16.13 -7.05
N ASN A 449 24.50 -16.78 -7.33
CA ASN A 449 24.17 -18.10 -6.80
C ASN A 449 23.54 -18.98 -7.87
N TYR A 450 24.18 -20.10 -8.18
CA TYR A 450 23.63 -21.12 -9.06
C TYR A 450 22.72 -22.05 -8.25
N GLY A 451 21.41 -21.83 -8.39
CA GLY A 451 20.35 -22.63 -7.79
C GLY A 451 19.94 -23.80 -8.71
N ILE A 452 19.24 -24.78 -8.18
CA ILE A 452 18.69 -25.89 -8.96
C ILE A 452 17.18 -25.96 -8.74
N CYS A 453 16.44 -25.95 -9.84
CA CYS A 453 15.01 -26.24 -9.86
C CYS A 453 14.77 -27.42 -10.78
N LEU A 454 14.43 -28.57 -10.23
CA LEU A 454 14.11 -29.79 -11.00
C LEU A 454 12.74 -29.68 -11.68
N THR A 455 11.89 -28.83 -11.18
CA THR A 455 10.61 -28.42 -11.77
C THR A 455 10.36 -26.96 -11.45
N MET A 456 9.47 -26.28 -12.17
CA MET A 456 9.10 -24.89 -11.91
C MET A 456 8.45 -24.64 -10.52
N LYS A 457 7.99 -25.70 -9.87
CA LYS A 457 7.44 -25.62 -8.48
C LYS A 457 8.48 -25.91 -7.41
N ASP A 458 9.68 -26.30 -7.83
CA ASP A 458 10.79 -26.55 -6.91
C ASP A 458 11.36 -25.22 -6.40
N ASP A 459 11.97 -25.25 -5.22
CA ASP A 459 12.55 -24.07 -4.58
C ASP A 459 14.09 -24.14 -4.60
N PRO A 460 14.77 -23.24 -5.31
CA PRO A 460 16.21 -23.20 -5.34
C PRO A 460 16.82 -22.67 -4.04
N ASN A 461 15.99 -22.22 -3.09
CA ASN A 461 16.39 -21.59 -1.85
C ASN A 461 16.71 -22.55 -0.70
N ASP A 462 16.42 -23.81 -0.85
CA ASP A 462 16.54 -24.80 0.23
C ASP A 462 17.98 -25.29 0.48
N GLY A 463 18.99 -24.55 0.06
CA GLY A 463 20.38 -24.99 0.12
C GLY A 463 20.72 -26.09 -0.88
N ASN A 464 19.86 -26.37 -1.84
CA ASN A 464 20.02 -27.43 -2.83
C ASN A 464 20.56 -26.95 -4.18
N GLY A 465 21.01 -25.70 -4.25
CA GLY A 465 21.72 -25.21 -5.43
C GLY A 465 23.15 -25.74 -5.49
N ILE A 466 23.87 -25.40 -6.54
CA ILE A 466 25.29 -25.75 -6.72
C ILE A 466 26.17 -24.98 -5.76
N GLY A 467 25.96 -23.67 -5.65
CA GLY A 467 26.72 -22.84 -4.72
C GLY A 467 26.82 -21.38 -5.13
N ARG A 468 27.58 -20.63 -4.33
CA ARG A 468 27.80 -19.20 -4.54
C ARG A 468 29.07 -18.93 -5.29
N VAL A 469 29.00 -17.99 -6.21
CA VAL A 469 30.09 -17.61 -7.10
C VAL A 469 30.40 -16.13 -7.01
N VAL A 470 31.61 -15.77 -7.35
CA VAL A 470 32.11 -14.41 -7.47
C VAL A 470 32.93 -14.24 -8.72
N ARG A 471 32.94 -13.04 -9.26
CA ARG A 471 33.89 -12.58 -10.24
C ARG A 471 34.22 -11.10 -10.08
N GLU A 472 35.41 -10.72 -10.52
CA GLU A 472 35.79 -9.31 -10.56
C GLU A 472 35.22 -8.63 -11.80
N VAL A 473 34.70 -7.42 -11.63
CA VAL A 473 34.42 -6.48 -12.71
C VAL A 473 35.52 -5.42 -12.71
N LYS A 474 36.21 -5.28 -13.84
CA LYS A 474 37.31 -4.32 -13.93
C LYS A 474 36.84 -2.97 -14.46
N GLN A 475 37.68 -1.96 -14.26
CA GLN A 475 37.35 -0.59 -14.64
C GLN A 475 37.16 -0.41 -16.16
N ASP A 476 37.84 -1.22 -16.97
CA ASP A 476 37.69 -1.24 -18.43
C ASP A 476 36.44 -1.98 -18.93
N GLY A 477 35.60 -2.47 -18.02
CA GLY A 477 34.42 -3.24 -18.33
C GLY A 477 34.65 -4.73 -18.56
N SER A 478 35.88 -5.19 -18.54
CA SER A 478 36.20 -6.61 -18.67
C SER A 478 35.96 -7.38 -17.37
N PHE A 479 35.81 -8.70 -17.49
CA PHE A 479 35.53 -9.57 -16.37
C PHE A 479 36.72 -10.47 -16.02
N GLY A 480 36.95 -10.69 -14.73
CA GLY A 480 37.79 -11.75 -14.24
C GLY A 480 37.15 -13.14 -14.39
N PRO A 481 37.91 -14.23 -14.14
CA PRO A 481 37.34 -15.57 -14.06
C PRO A 481 36.29 -15.69 -12.96
N ILE A 482 35.39 -16.67 -13.09
CA ILE A 482 34.40 -17.02 -12.08
C ILE A 482 34.99 -18.01 -11.08
N TYR A 483 34.69 -17.82 -9.81
CA TYR A 483 35.15 -18.70 -8.72
C TYR A 483 34.00 -19.00 -7.77
N PHE A 484 33.94 -20.24 -7.25
CA PHE A 484 33.09 -20.57 -6.14
C PHE A 484 33.68 -20.00 -4.84
N VAL A 485 32.81 -19.49 -3.99
CA VAL A 485 33.09 -19.10 -2.59
C VAL A 485 32.43 -20.04 -1.58
N TYR A 486 31.45 -20.78 -2.04
CA TYR A 486 30.68 -21.76 -1.25
C TYR A 486 30.09 -22.82 -2.16
N TYR A 487 30.22 -24.07 -1.76
CA TYR A 487 29.55 -25.22 -2.37
C TYR A 487 28.47 -25.76 -1.45
N ASN A 488 27.30 -26.03 -1.99
CA ASN A 488 26.25 -26.73 -1.27
C ASN A 488 26.55 -28.24 -1.25
N HIS A 489 26.00 -28.92 -0.31
CA HIS A 489 26.03 -30.36 0.02
C HIS A 489 26.92 -31.26 -0.83
N ASP A 490 26.43 -31.70 -2.00
CA ASP A 490 27.07 -32.71 -2.87
C ASP A 490 28.06 -32.11 -3.85
N PHE A 491 28.25 -30.81 -3.83
CA PHE A 491 29.12 -30.09 -4.77
C PHE A 491 30.47 -29.77 -4.15
N SER A 492 31.45 -29.76 -5.03
CA SER A 492 32.85 -29.47 -4.71
C SER A 492 33.60 -29.15 -5.99
N GLU A 493 34.86 -28.79 -5.89
CA GLU A 493 35.73 -28.61 -7.06
C GLU A 493 35.85 -29.86 -7.95
N LYS A 494 35.51 -31.05 -7.48
CA LYS A 494 35.62 -32.30 -8.25
C LYS A 494 34.49 -32.48 -9.26
N ASN A 495 33.35 -31.85 -9.02
CA ASN A 495 32.14 -32.00 -9.82
C ASN A 495 31.55 -30.67 -10.27
N THR A 496 32.32 -29.59 -10.25
CA THR A 496 31.97 -28.26 -10.74
C THR A 496 33.00 -27.73 -11.72
N GLU A 497 32.61 -26.84 -12.63
CA GLU A 497 33.46 -26.30 -13.68
C GLU A 497 34.38 -25.17 -13.20
N TYR A 498 33.95 -24.39 -12.19
CA TYR A 498 34.73 -23.27 -11.70
C TYR A 498 35.49 -23.64 -10.43
N PRO A 499 36.76 -23.19 -10.28
CA PRO A 499 37.56 -23.49 -9.10
C PRO A 499 37.10 -22.69 -7.86
N TYR A 500 37.52 -23.15 -6.70
CA TYR A 500 37.38 -22.39 -5.45
C TYR A 500 38.27 -21.14 -5.46
N TYR A 501 37.78 -20.00 -5.01
CA TYR A 501 38.45 -18.69 -5.10
C TYR A 501 39.88 -18.66 -4.52
N LYS A 502 40.19 -19.46 -3.51
CA LYS A 502 41.52 -19.57 -2.91
C LYS A 502 42.57 -20.05 -3.89
N LYS A 503 42.18 -20.71 -5.00
CA LYS A 503 43.10 -21.14 -6.06
C LYS A 503 43.47 -20.02 -7.03
N CYS A 504 42.83 -18.86 -6.93
CA CYS A 504 43.21 -17.71 -7.75
C CYS A 504 44.68 -17.31 -7.48
N LYS A 505 45.43 -17.10 -8.57
CA LYS A 505 46.83 -16.65 -8.47
C LYS A 505 46.95 -15.19 -8.01
N ASP A 506 45.93 -14.39 -8.30
CA ASP A 506 45.85 -12.99 -7.87
C ASP A 506 45.50 -12.89 -6.38
N LYS A 507 46.54 -12.67 -5.58
CA LYS A 507 46.37 -12.60 -4.11
C LYS A 507 45.55 -11.38 -3.66
N ALA A 508 45.56 -10.30 -4.44
CA ALA A 508 44.74 -9.11 -4.13
C ALA A 508 43.25 -9.38 -4.37
N PHE A 509 42.91 -10.18 -5.38
CA PHE A 509 41.53 -10.68 -5.57
C PHE A 509 41.12 -11.60 -4.41
N VAL A 510 41.98 -12.58 -4.07
CA VAL A 510 41.71 -13.48 -2.93
C VAL A 510 41.47 -12.68 -1.63
N HIS A 511 42.27 -11.67 -1.38
CA HIS A 511 42.13 -10.80 -0.21
C HIS A 511 40.79 -10.01 -0.23
N ALA A 512 40.40 -9.49 -1.40
CA ALA A 512 39.12 -8.81 -1.58
C ALA A 512 37.94 -9.71 -1.22
N VAL A 513 37.97 -10.97 -1.70
CA VAL A 513 36.92 -11.96 -1.40
C VAL A 513 36.97 -12.36 0.09
N ASP A 514 38.16 -12.54 0.69
CA ASP A 514 38.28 -12.81 2.13
C ASP A 514 37.66 -11.72 2.99
N THR A 515 37.91 -10.45 2.63
CA THR A 515 37.34 -9.29 3.32
C THR A 515 35.81 -9.27 3.21
N MET A 516 35.29 -9.57 2.02
CA MET A 516 33.84 -9.68 1.81
C MET A 516 33.23 -10.78 2.70
N LEU A 517 33.85 -11.95 2.75
CA LEU A 517 33.38 -13.10 3.53
C LEU A 517 33.51 -12.88 5.05
N ALA A 518 34.44 -12.03 5.48
CA ALA A 518 34.65 -11.69 6.87
C ALA A 518 33.59 -10.68 7.39
N ASP A 519 32.95 -9.91 6.51
CA ASP A 519 31.96 -8.91 6.88
C ASP A 519 30.59 -9.55 7.09
N PRO A 520 30.04 -9.55 8.32
CA PRO A 520 28.72 -10.12 8.60
C PRO A 520 27.60 -9.46 7.79
N MET A 521 27.67 -8.14 7.58
CA MET A 521 26.64 -7.40 6.84
C MET A 521 26.62 -7.81 5.36
N GLN A 522 27.77 -8.09 4.76
CA GLN A 522 27.84 -8.60 3.37
C GLN A 522 27.30 -10.03 3.26
N ARG A 523 27.65 -10.89 4.21
CA ARG A 523 27.11 -12.27 4.24
C ARG A 523 25.60 -12.28 4.37
N MET A 524 25.03 -11.39 5.19
CA MET A 524 23.59 -11.29 5.40
C MET A 524 22.82 -10.87 4.14
N GLN A 525 23.43 -10.16 3.20
CA GLN A 525 22.82 -9.85 1.91
C GLN A 525 22.50 -11.09 1.05
N TRP A 526 23.10 -12.23 1.36
CA TRP A 526 22.81 -13.50 0.70
C TRP A 526 21.58 -14.22 1.26
N VAL A 527 21.01 -13.71 2.35
CA VAL A 527 19.75 -14.23 2.94
C VAL A 527 18.58 -13.66 2.20
N GLU A 528 18.34 -14.12 1.00
CA GLU A 528 17.16 -13.72 0.21
C GLU A 528 15.95 -14.56 0.57
N GLU A 529 16.15 -15.85 0.68
CA GLU A 529 15.15 -16.82 1.10
C GLU A 529 15.77 -17.72 2.19
N ALA A 530 14.94 -18.46 2.86
CA ALA A 530 15.35 -19.39 3.90
C ALA A 530 16.34 -20.44 3.34
N ASP A 531 17.61 -20.23 3.54
CA ASP A 531 18.64 -21.21 3.19
C ASP A 531 18.98 -22.05 4.41
N ARG A 532 18.34 -23.16 4.55
CA ARG A 532 18.42 -24.04 5.71
C ARG A 532 19.74 -24.78 5.88
N GLY A 533 20.62 -24.67 4.94
CA GLY A 533 21.93 -25.37 4.96
C GLY A 533 23.14 -24.47 4.87
N ASP A 534 22.95 -23.15 4.77
CA ASP A 534 24.05 -22.25 4.56
C ASP A 534 24.81 -21.93 5.86
N LYS A 535 25.97 -22.53 5.99
CA LYS A 535 26.85 -22.33 7.15
C LYS A 535 27.49 -20.95 7.21
N LEU A 536 27.42 -20.15 6.15
CA LEU A 536 27.93 -18.79 6.14
C LEU A 536 27.01 -17.81 6.83
N LEU A 537 25.75 -18.19 7.10
CA LEU A 537 24.74 -17.32 7.68
C LEU A 537 24.58 -17.57 9.19
N PRO A 538 24.79 -16.56 10.03
CA PRO A 538 24.73 -16.70 11.48
C PRO A 538 23.30 -16.59 12.03
N LEU A 539 22.30 -17.14 11.36
CA LEU A 539 20.89 -17.04 11.73
C LEU A 539 20.34 -18.38 12.18
N ASP A 540 19.78 -18.40 13.37
CA ASP A 540 19.06 -19.57 13.90
C ASP A 540 17.71 -19.80 13.19
N LYS A 541 17.14 -18.76 12.59
CA LYS A 541 15.88 -18.81 11.87
C LYS A 541 16.00 -18.13 10.50
N PRO A 542 15.37 -18.67 9.48
CA PRO A 542 15.39 -18.10 8.15
C PRO A 542 14.50 -16.87 8.07
N TYR A 543 15.09 -15.70 7.97
CA TYR A 543 14.41 -14.46 7.56
C TYR A 543 14.74 -14.16 6.11
N LYS A 544 13.83 -13.47 5.41
CA LYS A 544 13.93 -13.26 3.98
C LYS A 544 14.38 -11.85 3.64
N ALA A 545 15.34 -11.72 2.71
CA ALA A 545 15.69 -10.48 2.03
C ALA A 545 16.25 -9.37 2.93
N PHE A 546 17.43 -9.60 3.46
CA PHE A 546 18.14 -8.63 4.29
C PHE A 546 18.42 -7.30 3.58
N CYS A 547 18.19 -6.20 4.28
CA CYS A 547 18.79 -4.90 4.06
C CYS A 547 19.19 -4.31 5.41
N GLY A 548 20.30 -3.61 5.50
CA GLY A 548 20.73 -3.06 6.78
C GLY A 548 21.49 -1.75 6.66
N TYR A 549 21.40 -0.96 7.71
CA TYR A 549 22.16 0.29 7.89
C TYR A 549 22.68 0.43 9.33
N THR A 550 23.53 1.43 9.55
CA THR A 550 24.16 1.68 10.85
C THR A 550 23.56 2.91 11.51
N LEU A 551 23.19 2.80 12.78
CA LEU A 551 22.76 3.91 13.63
C LEU A 551 23.95 4.76 14.10
N PRO A 552 23.71 6.01 14.55
CA PRO A 552 24.76 6.89 15.04
C PRO A 552 25.54 6.31 16.25
N ASP A 553 24.90 5.47 17.05
CA ASP A 553 25.51 4.79 18.21
C ASP A 553 26.28 3.51 17.84
N GLY A 554 26.37 3.17 16.55
CA GLY A 554 27.09 2.02 16.02
C GLY A 554 26.29 0.73 15.93
N ARG A 555 25.07 0.67 16.49
CA ARG A 555 24.18 -0.48 16.30
C ARG A 555 23.82 -0.65 14.83
N LYS A 556 23.59 -1.90 14.42
CA LYS A 556 23.12 -2.23 13.09
C LYS A 556 21.62 -2.50 13.11
N VAL A 557 20.93 -1.99 12.12
CA VAL A 557 19.51 -2.28 11.85
C VAL A 557 19.42 -3.22 10.67
N ALA A 558 18.61 -4.25 10.79
CA ALA A 558 18.21 -5.12 9.68
C ALA A 558 16.72 -4.97 9.40
N LEU A 559 16.40 -4.86 8.12
CA LEU A 559 15.04 -4.83 7.58
C LEU A 559 14.83 -6.08 6.74
N TRP A 560 13.70 -6.77 6.95
CA TRP A 560 13.35 -8.02 6.31
C TRP A 560 11.98 -7.93 5.65
N LYS A 561 11.64 -8.87 4.79
CA LYS A 561 10.27 -9.00 4.27
C LYS A 561 9.26 -9.14 5.43
N HIS A 562 8.00 -8.82 5.19
CA HIS A 562 6.87 -8.98 6.13
C HIS A 562 6.99 -8.14 7.41
N ALA A 563 7.51 -6.93 7.29
CA ALA A 563 7.67 -5.99 8.41
C ALA A 563 8.53 -6.53 9.58
N VAL A 564 9.39 -7.50 9.33
CA VAL A 564 10.33 -8.01 10.32
C VAL A 564 11.54 -7.10 10.40
N THR A 565 11.95 -6.73 11.60
CA THR A 565 13.13 -5.92 11.86
C THR A 565 14.01 -6.57 12.92
N SER A 566 15.29 -6.24 12.93
CA SER A 566 16.26 -6.75 13.92
C SER A 566 17.28 -5.69 14.25
N LEU A 567 17.84 -5.79 15.44
CA LEU A 567 18.96 -4.96 15.90
C LEU A 567 20.18 -5.83 16.25
N SER A 568 21.37 -5.31 15.97
CA SER A 568 22.64 -5.90 16.36
C SER A 568 23.50 -4.87 17.06
N ALA A 569 24.07 -5.23 18.22
CA ALA A 569 25.01 -4.41 18.98
C ALA A 569 26.48 -4.83 18.78
N ASP A 570 26.73 -5.91 18.05
CA ASP A 570 28.05 -6.53 17.86
C ASP A 570 28.51 -6.55 16.40
N GLY A 571 28.08 -5.55 15.62
CA GLY A 571 28.52 -5.37 14.23
C GLY A 571 27.84 -6.29 13.22
N GLY A 572 26.72 -6.93 13.58
CA GLY A 572 25.98 -7.83 12.71
C GLY A 572 26.29 -9.32 12.94
N ASN A 573 27.02 -9.66 14.01
CA ASN A 573 27.32 -11.06 14.32
C ASN A 573 26.16 -11.77 15.01
N THR A 574 25.43 -11.06 15.87
CA THR A 574 24.19 -11.56 16.47
C THR A 574 23.07 -10.55 16.33
N TRP A 575 21.85 -11.05 16.20
CA TRP A 575 20.67 -10.24 15.92
C TRP A 575 19.57 -10.51 16.94
N ARG A 576 18.98 -9.44 17.45
CA ARG A 576 17.72 -9.51 18.20
C ARG A 576 16.58 -9.20 17.24
N LEU A 577 15.76 -10.19 17.04
CA LEU A 577 14.55 -10.02 16.23
C LEU A 577 13.55 -9.16 16.97
N VAL A 578 13.06 -8.16 16.29
CA VAL A 578 11.93 -7.34 16.74
C VAL A 578 10.94 -7.29 15.59
N SER A 579 9.76 -7.81 15.81
CA SER A 579 8.64 -7.60 14.92
C SER A 579 7.66 -6.61 15.54
N LEU A 580 6.90 -5.94 14.70
CA LEU A 580 5.88 -5.01 15.18
C LEU A 580 4.95 -5.72 16.20
N GLY A 581 4.87 -5.21 17.45
CA GLY A 581 4.08 -5.79 18.53
C GLY A 581 4.79 -6.81 19.41
N ASP A 582 6.06 -7.14 19.14
CA ASP A 582 6.84 -8.08 19.94
C ASP A 582 7.86 -7.40 20.88
N GLU A 583 7.99 -6.08 20.80
CA GLU A 583 8.99 -5.30 21.53
C GLU A 583 8.90 -5.52 23.04
N ASN A 584 7.69 -5.59 23.57
CA ASN A 584 7.46 -5.82 25.00
C ASN A 584 7.75 -7.26 25.44
N LYS A 585 7.59 -8.24 24.56
CA LYS A 585 7.88 -9.66 24.87
C LYS A 585 9.38 -9.93 24.94
N LEU A 586 10.16 -9.17 24.18
CA LEU A 586 11.60 -9.41 24.05
C LEU A 586 12.46 -8.50 24.92
N GLY A 587 11.84 -7.52 25.62
CA GLY A 587 12.58 -6.51 26.41
C GLY A 587 13.58 -5.74 25.53
N CYS A 588 13.18 -5.46 24.29
CA CYS A 588 14.06 -4.89 23.29
C CYS A 588 14.00 -3.39 23.27
N ASP A 589 15.11 -2.78 22.85
CA ASP A 589 15.15 -1.42 22.40
C ASP A 589 14.23 -1.23 21.20
N ARG A 590 13.85 0.03 20.98
CA ARG A 590 13.05 0.41 19.80
C ARG A 590 13.71 -0.08 18.51
N ALA A 591 12.90 -0.66 17.64
CA ALA A 591 13.31 -1.05 16.29
C ALA A 591 12.29 -0.57 15.28
N PRO A 592 12.71 -0.28 14.04
CA PRO A 592 11.80 0.18 12.99
C PRO A 592 10.69 -0.84 12.72
N GLY A 593 9.46 -0.36 12.67
CA GLY A 593 8.32 -1.15 12.25
C GLY A 593 7.73 -0.61 10.95
N PHE A 594 7.53 -1.47 9.95
CA PHE A 594 7.00 -1.08 8.66
C PHE A 594 5.83 -1.96 8.28
N VAL A 595 4.79 -1.36 7.69
CA VAL A 595 3.85 -2.11 6.88
C VAL A 595 4.54 -2.37 5.55
N ASN A 596 4.88 -3.60 5.31
CA ASN A 596 5.63 -4.02 4.13
C ASN A 596 4.94 -5.23 3.50
N SER A 597 4.90 -5.27 2.17
CA SER A 597 4.51 -6.46 1.42
C SER A 597 5.54 -7.58 1.61
N ASN A 598 5.34 -8.70 0.96
CA ASN A 598 6.36 -9.74 0.87
C ASN A 598 7.52 -9.38 -0.09
N ALA A 599 7.65 -8.11 -0.51
CA ALA A 599 8.74 -7.60 -1.32
C ALA A 599 9.94 -7.19 -0.45
N LYS A 600 11.07 -6.93 -1.11
CA LYS A 600 12.25 -6.40 -0.43
C LYS A 600 12.07 -4.93 -0.10
N ILE A 601 12.67 -4.52 1.00
CA ILE A 601 12.78 -3.14 1.43
C ILE A 601 14.23 -2.69 1.30
N TRP A 602 14.44 -1.44 0.96
CA TRP A 602 15.75 -0.79 1.04
C TRP A 602 15.74 0.29 2.11
N GLY A 603 16.77 0.35 2.93
CA GLY A 603 16.97 1.39 3.91
C GLY A 603 18.42 1.79 3.99
N GLN A 604 18.70 3.08 4.11
CA GLN A 604 20.04 3.65 4.25
C GLN A 604 20.02 4.99 4.97
N ARG A 605 21.18 5.42 5.44
CA ARG A 605 21.44 6.81 5.81
C ARG A 605 21.73 7.62 4.57
N LEU A 606 21.11 8.79 4.47
CA LEU A 606 21.32 9.73 3.37
C LEU A 606 22.51 10.65 3.63
N THR A 607 22.95 11.38 2.60
CA THR A 607 24.10 12.30 2.67
C THR A 607 23.84 13.50 3.58
N ASP A 608 22.59 13.90 3.80
CA ASP A 608 22.18 14.93 4.74
C ASP A 608 22.08 14.43 6.19
N GLY A 609 22.28 13.14 6.42
CA GLY A 609 22.25 12.51 7.73
C GLY A 609 20.90 11.90 8.13
N THR A 610 19.82 12.16 7.38
CA THR A 610 18.53 11.49 7.58
C THR A 610 18.58 10.03 7.14
N TYR A 611 17.63 9.23 7.59
CA TYR A 611 17.45 7.85 7.15
C TYR A 611 16.23 7.76 6.25
N ALA A 612 16.33 6.96 5.21
CA ALA A 612 15.24 6.69 4.30
C ALA A 612 15.04 5.19 4.12
N THR A 613 13.78 4.78 4.01
CA THR A 613 13.42 3.44 3.54
C THR A 613 12.53 3.57 2.31
N VAL A 614 12.83 2.76 1.28
CA VAL A 614 12.05 2.72 0.03
C VAL A 614 11.50 1.30 -0.14
N TYR A 615 10.18 1.19 -0.23
CA TYR A 615 9.47 -0.09 -0.15
C TYR A 615 8.04 -0.01 -0.66
N ASN A 616 7.34 -1.15 -0.68
CA ASN A 616 5.92 -1.23 -1.00
C ASN A 616 5.09 -1.26 0.31
N PRO A 617 4.40 -0.18 0.67
CA PRO A 617 3.66 -0.06 1.93
C PRO A 617 2.25 -0.65 1.86
N ALA A 618 2.08 -1.79 1.20
CA ALA A 618 0.82 -2.47 1.00
C ALA A 618 1.02 -3.98 1.01
N GLU A 619 -0.05 -4.75 1.10
CA GLU A 619 0.00 -6.21 1.05
C GLU A 619 0.43 -6.74 -0.33
N TYR A 620 0.15 -6.00 -1.38
CA TYR A 620 0.64 -6.23 -2.74
C TYR A 620 1.79 -5.27 -3.07
N ARG A 621 2.52 -5.51 -4.16
CA ARG A 621 3.79 -4.84 -4.46
C ARG A 621 3.63 -3.54 -5.25
N TRP A 622 2.68 -2.71 -4.84
CA TRP A 622 2.42 -1.39 -5.39
C TRP A 622 1.81 -0.48 -4.31
N PRO A 623 2.07 0.84 -4.33
CA PRO A 623 3.07 1.58 -5.07
C PRO A 623 4.47 1.44 -4.46
N LEU A 624 5.46 2.10 -5.05
CA LEU A 624 6.76 2.33 -4.43
C LEU A 624 6.72 3.63 -3.66
N ALA A 625 7.05 3.58 -2.38
CA ALA A 625 7.00 4.73 -1.48
C ALA A 625 8.28 4.88 -0.66
N ILE A 626 8.47 6.03 -0.05
CA ILE A 626 9.57 6.36 0.83
C ILE A 626 9.06 6.80 2.20
N SER A 627 9.74 6.35 3.25
CA SER A 627 9.57 6.86 4.62
C SER A 627 10.89 7.42 5.12
N LEU A 628 10.83 8.51 5.90
CA LEU A 628 11.99 9.22 6.41
C LEU A 628 12.06 9.17 7.94
N SER A 629 13.28 9.13 8.47
CA SER A 629 13.58 9.13 9.90
C SER A 629 14.80 10.00 10.20
N GLN A 630 14.79 10.66 11.36
CA GLN A 630 15.93 11.43 11.84
C GLN A 630 16.94 10.57 12.61
N ASP A 631 16.50 9.49 13.23
CA ASP A 631 17.31 8.63 14.10
C ASP A 631 17.53 7.22 13.55
N GLY A 632 16.88 6.87 12.41
CA GLY A 632 16.91 5.54 11.83
C GLY A 632 16.03 4.51 12.54
N LEU A 633 15.23 4.93 13.51
CA LEU A 633 14.30 4.09 14.28
C LEU A 633 12.87 4.60 14.17
N GLU A 634 12.63 5.88 14.23
CA GLU A 634 11.31 6.48 14.10
C GLU A 634 11.09 7.06 12.70
N TYR A 635 10.23 6.43 11.93
CA TYR A 635 9.85 6.85 10.60
C TYR A 635 8.50 7.57 10.66
N THR A 636 8.48 8.83 10.23
CA THR A 636 7.37 9.75 10.46
C THR A 636 6.60 10.13 9.19
N THR A 637 7.10 9.73 8.02
CA THR A 637 6.53 10.11 6.73
C THR A 637 6.28 8.89 5.86
N LEU A 638 5.33 9.04 4.95
CA LEU A 638 5.11 8.11 3.84
C LEU A 638 4.73 8.91 2.60
N SER A 639 5.57 8.84 1.57
CA SER A 639 5.40 9.60 0.34
C SER A 639 5.65 8.74 -0.88
N LEU A 640 5.01 9.11 -1.98
CA LEU A 640 5.07 8.38 -3.24
C LEU A 640 6.43 8.59 -3.93
N VAL A 641 7.04 7.50 -4.39
CA VAL A 641 8.21 7.49 -5.29
C VAL A 641 7.80 7.13 -6.71
N ASN A 642 7.05 6.02 -6.86
CA ASN A 642 6.53 5.57 -8.17
C ASN A 642 5.18 4.88 -7.96
N GLY A 643 4.13 5.48 -8.51
CA GLY A 643 2.75 4.98 -8.50
C GLY A 643 2.24 4.60 -9.88
N GLU A 644 3.11 4.54 -10.88
CA GLU A 644 2.72 4.25 -12.25
C GLU A 644 2.29 2.78 -12.40
N VAL A 645 1.32 2.54 -13.26
CA VAL A 645 0.70 1.23 -13.46
C VAL A 645 0.79 0.83 -14.90
N THR A 646 1.41 -0.32 -15.14
CA THR A 646 1.46 -0.97 -16.45
C THR A 646 0.99 -2.41 -16.33
N PRO A 647 0.37 -3.01 -17.35
CA PRO A 647 -0.01 -4.43 -17.31
C PRO A 647 1.24 -5.33 -17.33
N LEU A 648 1.07 -6.58 -16.88
CA LEU A 648 2.01 -7.65 -17.18
C LEU A 648 1.96 -7.91 -18.69
N ARG A 649 3.05 -7.64 -19.41
CA ARG A 649 3.11 -7.82 -20.87
C ARG A 649 3.26 -9.27 -21.26
N HIS A 650 3.98 -10.03 -20.46
CA HIS A 650 4.26 -11.46 -20.70
C HIS A 650 3.72 -12.31 -19.56
N GLY A 651 3.03 -13.37 -19.91
CA GLY A 651 2.61 -14.37 -18.95
C GLY A 651 3.80 -15.03 -18.26
N GLY A 652 3.59 -15.55 -17.06
CA GLY A 652 4.64 -16.25 -16.32
C GLY A 652 4.24 -16.56 -14.89
N GLN A 653 4.67 -17.73 -14.41
CA GLN A 653 4.43 -18.16 -13.04
C GLN A 653 5.28 -17.32 -12.08
N TYR A 654 4.69 -16.94 -10.95
CA TYR A 654 5.27 -16.09 -9.90
C TYR A 654 5.62 -14.66 -10.33
N LYS A 655 5.17 -14.20 -11.48
CA LYS A 655 5.16 -12.79 -11.79
C LYS A 655 4.14 -12.05 -10.92
N SER A 656 4.45 -10.83 -10.56
CA SER A 656 3.55 -9.95 -9.77
C SER A 656 3.70 -8.52 -10.22
N TYR A 657 2.62 -7.78 -10.13
CA TYR A 657 2.55 -6.38 -10.53
C TYR A 657 3.38 -5.46 -9.66
N GLY A 658 3.77 -4.34 -10.24
CA GLY A 658 4.30 -3.17 -9.57
C GLY A 658 5.82 -3.11 -9.46
N PRO A 659 6.32 -1.93 -9.03
CA PRO A 659 7.73 -1.65 -8.79
C PRO A 659 8.17 -2.30 -7.48
N GLN A 660 8.96 -3.35 -7.57
CA GLN A 660 9.23 -4.22 -6.43
C GLN A 660 10.70 -4.63 -6.32
N TYR A 661 11.07 -5.15 -5.15
CA TYR A 661 12.43 -5.61 -4.83
C TYR A 661 13.46 -4.49 -4.92
N THR A 662 13.16 -3.41 -4.21
CA THR A 662 13.99 -2.21 -4.18
C THR A 662 15.36 -2.48 -3.58
N ARG A 663 16.40 -1.99 -4.24
CA ARG A 663 17.78 -1.95 -3.77
C ARG A 663 18.43 -0.61 -4.10
N GLY A 664 19.21 -0.10 -3.17
CA GLY A 664 19.99 1.13 -3.34
C GLY A 664 21.49 0.88 -3.33
N ILE A 665 22.24 1.95 -3.31
CA ILE A 665 23.70 1.90 -3.26
C ILE A 665 24.12 1.75 -1.78
N GLN A 666 24.81 0.66 -1.49
CA GLN A 666 25.24 0.36 -0.14
C GLN A 666 26.24 1.39 0.38
N GLU A 667 25.96 1.94 1.57
CA GLU A 667 26.89 2.81 2.30
C GLU A 667 28.21 2.06 2.55
N ARG A 668 29.32 2.72 2.25
CA ARG A 668 30.67 2.18 2.50
C ARG A 668 31.31 2.89 3.67
N PRO A 669 32.03 2.17 4.55
CA PRO A 669 32.88 2.80 5.54
C PRO A 669 33.88 3.74 4.83
N ARG A 670 34.08 4.94 5.33
CA ARG A 670 35.17 5.83 4.91
C ARG A 670 36.48 5.16 5.35
N VAL A 671 37.01 4.27 4.54
CA VAL A 671 38.37 3.77 4.70
C VAL A 671 39.28 4.80 4.08
N GLY A 672 40.38 5.15 4.75
CA GLY A 672 41.30 6.23 4.42
C GLY A 672 41.50 6.38 2.92
N THR A 673 41.14 7.55 2.42
CA THR A 673 40.95 7.90 1.01
C THR A 673 42.20 7.63 0.21
N THR A 674 42.23 6.58 -0.57
CA THR A 674 43.06 6.56 -1.75
C THR A 674 42.45 7.57 -2.73
N ALA A 675 43.18 8.58 -3.13
CA ALA A 675 42.72 9.62 -4.04
C ALA A 675 42.08 8.97 -5.27
N GLY A 676 40.80 9.25 -5.50
CA GLY A 676 40.02 8.74 -6.64
C GLY A 676 38.95 7.70 -6.32
N MET A 677 38.80 7.21 -5.08
CA MET A 677 37.69 6.36 -4.70
C MET A 677 36.49 7.19 -4.20
N ASP A 678 35.36 7.07 -4.90
CA ASP A 678 34.09 7.50 -4.33
C ASP A 678 33.74 6.57 -3.14
N ASN A 679 33.06 7.12 -2.13
CA ASN A 679 32.57 6.34 -0.99
C ASN A 679 31.26 5.58 -1.32
N GLY A 680 30.99 5.28 -2.60
CA GLY A 680 29.73 4.74 -3.08
C GLY A 680 28.62 5.80 -3.18
N VAL A 681 28.94 7.07 -2.96
CA VAL A 681 28.01 8.18 -3.08
C VAL A 681 28.11 8.73 -4.52
N PRO A 682 27.01 8.76 -5.28
CA PRO A 682 26.95 9.40 -6.58
C PRO A 682 27.33 10.90 -6.51
N LYS A 683 27.80 11.48 -7.63
CA LYS A 683 28.26 12.88 -7.68
C LYS A 683 27.21 13.91 -7.28
N ASP A 684 25.92 13.60 -7.55
CA ASP A 684 24.78 14.42 -7.16
C ASP A 684 24.42 14.31 -5.67
N SER A 685 25.00 13.33 -4.97
CA SER A 685 24.69 13.01 -3.57
C SER A 685 23.25 12.55 -3.32
N ASP A 686 22.50 12.25 -4.37
CA ASP A 686 21.11 11.82 -4.31
C ASP A 686 20.97 10.33 -3.94
N LEU A 687 19.76 9.96 -3.56
CA LEU A 687 19.38 8.57 -3.33
C LEU A 687 19.00 7.92 -4.66
N TRP A 688 19.76 6.92 -5.06
CA TRP A 688 19.48 6.11 -6.23
C TRP A 688 19.04 4.72 -5.80
N VAL A 689 17.88 4.31 -6.28
CA VAL A 689 17.32 2.97 -6.02
C VAL A 689 16.97 2.29 -7.34
N THR A 690 17.16 0.98 -7.39
CA THR A 690 16.73 0.14 -8.52
C THR A 690 15.66 -0.84 -8.08
N TYR A 691 14.80 -1.24 -9.00
CA TYR A 691 13.72 -2.20 -8.79
C TYR A 691 13.33 -2.85 -10.12
N SER A 692 12.61 -3.96 -10.04
CA SER A 692 11.92 -4.49 -11.23
C SER A 692 10.47 -4.03 -11.22
N ASN A 693 9.96 -3.65 -12.39
CA ASN A 693 8.53 -3.45 -12.57
C ASN A 693 7.92 -4.72 -13.17
N ASN A 694 6.86 -5.23 -12.56
CA ASN A 694 6.14 -6.44 -12.99
C ASN A 694 7.00 -7.72 -13.07
N LYS A 695 8.24 -7.72 -12.53
CA LYS A 695 9.28 -8.74 -12.77
C LYS A 695 9.64 -8.93 -14.26
N GLU A 696 9.46 -7.89 -15.04
CA GLU A 696 9.74 -7.85 -16.47
C GLU A 696 10.85 -6.85 -16.81
N ASP A 697 10.74 -5.65 -16.27
CA ASP A 697 11.54 -4.50 -16.64
C ASP A 697 12.43 -4.03 -15.50
N MET A 698 13.63 -3.52 -15.82
CA MET A 698 14.53 -2.94 -14.85
C MET A 698 14.42 -1.43 -14.84
N TRP A 699 14.33 -0.86 -13.65
CA TRP A 699 14.16 0.56 -13.41
C TRP A 699 15.16 1.09 -12.38
N VAL A 700 15.48 2.36 -12.49
CA VAL A 700 16.12 3.13 -11.44
C VAL A 700 15.30 4.38 -11.14
N SER A 701 15.24 4.78 -9.88
CA SER A 701 14.70 6.08 -9.48
C SER A 701 15.79 6.89 -8.79
N ARG A 702 15.96 8.14 -9.24
CA ARG A 702 16.74 9.18 -8.57
C ARG A 702 15.79 9.94 -7.67
N ILE A 703 16.12 10.05 -6.39
CA ILE A 703 15.38 10.80 -5.38
C ILE A 703 16.31 11.88 -4.84
N PRO A 704 16.03 13.17 -5.05
CA PRO A 704 16.89 14.25 -4.58
C PRO A 704 17.09 14.23 -3.06
N VAL A 705 18.29 14.56 -2.61
CA VAL A 705 18.63 14.70 -1.19
C VAL A 705 19.09 16.15 -0.93
N PRO A 706 18.49 16.87 0.01
CA PRO A 706 17.42 16.46 0.95
C PRO A 706 16.10 16.11 0.28
N VAL A 707 15.41 15.08 0.82
CA VAL A 707 14.13 14.67 0.27
C VAL A 707 13.07 15.71 0.54
N ALA A 708 12.52 16.31 -0.52
CA ALA A 708 11.52 17.36 -0.42
C ALA A 708 10.11 16.77 -0.53
N LEU A 709 9.28 16.99 0.49
CA LEU A 709 7.89 16.53 0.54
C LEU A 709 6.89 17.63 0.11
N ASN A 710 7.38 18.86 -0.08
CA ASN A 710 6.58 20.01 -0.48
C ASN A 710 7.35 20.83 -1.50
N ALA A 711 6.69 21.21 -2.59
CA ALA A 711 7.24 22.22 -3.48
C ALA A 711 7.13 23.62 -2.85
N THR A 712 8.16 24.43 -3.06
CA THR A 712 8.23 25.81 -2.56
C THR A 712 8.07 26.84 -3.68
N THR A 713 8.06 26.42 -4.92
CA THR A 713 8.02 27.29 -6.10
C THR A 713 6.93 26.85 -7.08
N HIS A 714 6.30 27.86 -7.69
CA HIS A 714 5.45 27.67 -8.85
C HIS A 714 6.28 27.31 -10.11
N ALA A 715 5.61 26.75 -11.13
CA ALA A 715 6.27 26.42 -12.38
C ALA A 715 6.84 27.67 -13.07
N ARG A 716 8.00 27.47 -13.67
CA ARG A 716 8.71 28.47 -14.51
C ARG A 716 9.19 27.79 -15.78
N SER A 717 9.32 28.58 -16.84
CA SER A 717 9.88 28.09 -18.10
C SER A 717 11.23 27.41 -17.90
N PHE A 718 11.50 26.40 -18.69
CA PHE A 718 12.75 25.65 -18.62
C PHE A 718 13.95 26.56 -18.87
N PRO A 719 15.00 26.47 -18.03
CA PRO A 719 16.21 27.24 -18.26
C PRO A 719 16.88 26.85 -19.58
N LYS A 720 17.42 27.82 -20.32
CA LYS A 720 18.14 27.55 -21.57
C LYS A 720 19.36 26.67 -21.33
N GLY A 721 19.46 25.55 -22.08
CA GLY A 721 20.55 24.59 -21.97
C GLY A 721 20.48 23.69 -20.75
N ALA A 722 19.35 23.68 -20.01
CA ALA A 722 19.11 22.73 -18.93
C ALA A 722 19.07 21.29 -19.45
N LYS A 723 19.49 20.35 -18.62
CA LYS A 723 19.38 18.91 -18.84
C LYS A 723 18.21 18.37 -18.01
N LEU A 724 17.74 17.17 -18.33
CA LEU A 724 16.70 16.50 -17.51
C LEU A 724 17.10 16.44 -16.03
N ALA A 725 18.35 16.15 -15.73
CA ALA A 725 18.88 16.08 -14.37
C ALA A 725 18.74 17.40 -13.58
N ASP A 726 18.60 18.54 -14.26
CA ASP A 726 18.44 19.86 -13.64
C ASP A 726 16.97 20.16 -13.25
N LEU A 727 16.03 19.32 -13.68
CA LEU A 727 14.59 19.47 -13.42
C LEU A 727 14.22 18.95 -12.01
N THR A 728 14.80 19.52 -10.97
CA THR A 728 14.69 19.02 -9.58
C THR A 728 13.32 19.23 -8.92
N ASP A 729 12.41 19.89 -9.58
CA ASP A 729 11.03 20.14 -9.14
C ASP A 729 9.97 19.51 -10.09
N TRP A 730 10.45 18.70 -11.01
CA TRP A 730 9.64 17.85 -11.88
C TRP A 730 9.83 16.39 -11.50
N ASN A 731 8.74 15.62 -11.44
CA ASN A 731 8.80 14.18 -11.41
C ASN A 731 8.70 13.65 -12.84
N LEU A 732 9.59 12.75 -13.19
CA LEU A 732 9.66 12.18 -14.54
C LEU A 732 9.54 10.65 -14.48
N TYR A 733 8.68 10.10 -15.34
CA TYR A 733 8.57 8.67 -15.59
C TYR A 733 8.91 8.40 -17.05
N MET A 734 10.01 7.69 -17.28
CA MET A 734 10.67 7.60 -18.58
C MET A 734 10.90 6.15 -19.01
N PRO A 735 9.91 5.49 -19.62
CA PRO A 735 10.10 4.21 -20.27
C PRO A 735 11.01 4.33 -21.51
N LEU A 736 11.66 3.23 -21.89
CA LEU A 736 12.55 3.20 -23.06
C LEU A 736 11.84 3.51 -24.38
N LEU A 737 10.58 3.09 -24.51
CA LEU A 737 9.77 3.34 -25.70
C LEU A 737 8.91 4.63 -25.57
N CYS A 738 8.96 5.28 -24.40
CA CYS A 738 8.27 6.54 -24.15
C CYS A 738 9.26 7.58 -23.59
N PRO A 739 10.28 7.97 -24.39
CA PRO A 739 11.34 8.85 -23.88
C PRO A 739 10.85 10.28 -23.64
N ILE A 740 11.40 10.89 -22.59
CA ILE A 740 11.29 12.33 -22.34
C ILE A 740 12.63 12.96 -22.68
N THR A 741 12.61 14.00 -23.47
CA THR A 741 13.82 14.76 -23.84
C THR A 741 13.63 16.25 -23.59
N LEU A 742 14.67 16.92 -23.18
CA LEU A 742 14.68 18.39 -23.01
C LEU A 742 15.60 19.01 -24.05
N GLY A 743 15.04 19.84 -24.90
CA GLY A 743 15.75 20.55 -25.97
C GLY A 743 15.49 22.05 -25.97
N ASP A 744 16.00 22.75 -26.97
CA ASP A 744 15.82 24.21 -27.13
C ASP A 744 14.35 24.65 -27.27
N HIS A 745 13.49 23.73 -27.69
CA HIS A 745 12.05 23.99 -27.91
C HIS A 745 11.19 23.61 -26.70
N GLY A 746 11.75 23.01 -25.67
CA GLY A 746 11.04 22.58 -24.46
C GLY A 746 11.22 21.10 -24.14
N LEU A 747 10.31 20.57 -23.32
CA LEU A 747 10.23 19.19 -22.89
C LEU A 747 9.36 18.40 -23.88
N THR A 748 9.95 17.41 -24.54
CA THR A 748 9.23 16.54 -25.48
C THR A 748 8.95 15.20 -24.83
N LEU A 749 7.70 14.81 -24.75
CA LEU A 749 7.23 13.48 -24.40
C LEU A 749 6.90 12.75 -25.69
N ALA A 750 7.59 11.65 -25.95
CA ALA A 750 7.30 10.75 -27.07
C ALA A 750 6.74 9.43 -26.53
N ASP A 751 6.00 8.73 -27.37
CA ASP A 751 5.32 7.50 -27.00
C ASP A 751 5.19 6.58 -28.23
N SER A 752 5.69 5.38 -28.10
CA SER A 752 5.55 4.30 -29.08
C SER A 752 5.26 2.95 -28.43
N ASP A 753 4.97 2.92 -27.12
CA ASP A 753 4.66 1.69 -26.37
C ASP A 753 3.14 1.48 -26.28
N PRO A 754 2.58 0.33 -26.69
CA PRO A 754 1.14 0.07 -26.54
C PRO A 754 0.67 -0.10 -25.09
N TYR A 755 1.59 -0.21 -24.11
CA TYR A 755 1.28 -0.59 -22.73
C TYR A 755 1.98 0.26 -21.66
N ASP A 756 2.82 1.20 -22.04
CA ASP A 756 3.49 2.12 -21.12
C ASP A 756 3.28 3.56 -21.62
N TYR A 757 3.78 4.55 -20.92
CA TYR A 757 3.58 5.96 -21.24
C TYR A 757 4.67 6.84 -20.64
N ALA A 758 4.94 7.99 -21.25
CA ALA A 758 5.75 9.05 -20.65
C ALA A 758 4.90 9.89 -19.70
N LYS A 759 5.45 10.28 -18.54
CA LYS A 759 4.82 11.25 -17.64
C LYS A 759 5.83 12.27 -17.14
N ALA A 760 5.47 13.54 -17.28
CA ALA A 760 6.17 14.66 -16.66
C ALA A 760 5.21 15.40 -15.72
N GLU A 761 5.57 15.51 -14.47
CA GLU A 761 4.74 16.07 -13.42
C GLU A 761 5.47 17.21 -12.71
N ARG A 762 4.91 18.39 -12.79
CA ARG A 762 5.40 19.54 -12.02
C ARG A 762 4.68 19.65 -10.70
N ILE A 763 5.41 19.48 -9.60
CA ILE A 763 4.88 19.69 -8.25
C ILE A 763 4.97 21.17 -7.92
N ILE A 764 3.86 21.75 -7.44
CA ILE A 764 3.74 23.15 -7.07
C ILE A 764 3.23 23.28 -5.62
N PRO A 765 3.37 24.46 -4.96
CA PRO A 765 2.74 24.69 -3.67
C PRO A 765 1.23 24.49 -3.75
N ASN A 766 0.63 23.95 -2.68
CA ASN A 766 -0.82 23.80 -2.57
C ASN A 766 -1.53 25.12 -2.82
N THR A 767 -2.30 25.19 -3.87
CA THR A 767 -2.89 26.43 -4.39
C THR A 767 -4.38 26.27 -4.59
N LYS A 768 -5.18 27.19 -4.04
CA LYS A 768 -6.64 27.18 -4.18
C LYS A 768 -7.08 27.87 -5.47
N GLU A 769 -6.41 28.94 -5.82
CA GLU A 769 -6.69 29.75 -7.00
C GLU A 769 -5.45 29.71 -7.88
N LEU A 770 -5.46 28.92 -8.94
CA LEU A 770 -4.32 28.59 -9.77
C LEU A 770 -4.48 29.10 -11.20
N GLU A 771 -3.45 29.74 -11.70
CA GLU A 771 -3.28 30.04 -13.12
C GLU A 771 -2.08 29.27 -13.66
N VAL A 772 -2.27 28.57 -14.79
CA VAL A 772 -1.22 27.82 -15.48
C VAL A 772 -1.23 28.24 -16.95
N GLU A 773 -0.06 28.48 -17.48
CA GLU A 773 0.16 28.74 -18.91
C GLU A 773 1.28 27.86 -19.44
N PHE A 774 1.12 27.37 -20.68
CA PHE A 774 2.15 26.61 -21.37
C PHE A 774 1.92 26.67 -22.90
N ASP A 775 2.98 26.41 -23.63
CA ASP A 775 2.92 26.22 -25.08
C ASP A 775 2.97 24.72 -25.38
N LEU A 776 2.10 24.25 -26.25
CA LEU A 776 1.98 22.86 -26.67
C LEU A 776 2.15 22.78 -28.19
N MET A 777 3.02 21.88 -28.64
CA MET A 777 3.21 21.55 -30.06
C MET A 777 3.09 20.04 -30.26
N PRO A 778 1.95 19.55 -30.75
CA PRO A 778 1.78 18.16 -31.17
C PRO A 778 2.55 17.89 -32.47
N SER A 779 3.15 16.72 -32.61
CA SER A 779 3.86 16.32 -33.84
C SER A 779 2.96 15.61 -34.86
N GLN A 780 1.79 15.12 -34.43
CA GLN A 780 0.81 14.36 -35.21
C GLN A 780 -0.62 14.75 -34.80
N THR A 781 -1.63 14.25 -35.55
CA THR A 781 -3.05 14.53 -35.30
C THR A 781 -3.95 13.29 -35.35
N ASP A 782 -3.39 12.14 -35.71
CA ASP A 782 -4.13 10.93 -36.09
C ASP A 782 -3.83 9.70 -35.22
N HIS A 783 -2.91 9.84 -34.28
CA HIS A 783 -2.56 8.78 -33.32
C HIS A 783 -1.98 9.37 -32.02
N GLY A 784 -1.96 8.52 -31.00
CA GLY A 784 -1.52 8.90 -29.65
C GLY A 784 -2.51 9.79 -28.89
N GLU A 785 -2.31 9.90 -27.60
CA GLU A 785 -3.09 10.75 -26.69
C GLU A 785 -2.14 11.41 -25.67
N LEU A 786 -2.38 12.68 -25.35
CA LEU A 786 -1.73 13.38 -24.25
C LEU A 786 -2.80 13.86 -23.28
N ASP A 787 -2.72 13.44 -22.06
CA ASP A 787 -3.49 13.95 -20.93
C ASP A 787 -2.72 15.07 -20.22
N ILE A 788 -3.37 16.20 -20.01
CA ILE A 788 -2.87 17.32 -19.21
C ILE A 788 -3.79 17.44 -18.00
N GLU A 789 -3.28 17.12 -16.81
CA GLU A 789 -4.09 16.92 -15.62
C GLU A 789 -3.70 17.90 -14.52
N PHE A 790 -4.71 18.33 -13.75
CA PHE A 790 -4.54 19.15 -12.53
C PHE A 790 -5.02 18.34 -11.33
N LEU A 791 -4.15 18.11 -10.34
CA LEU A 791 -4.41 17.17 -9.26
C LEU A 791 -4.12 17.79 -7.89
N ASP A 792 -4.76 17.19 -6.87
CA ASP A 792 -4.41 17.42 -5.47
C ASP A 792 -3.17 16.60 -5.04
N ASP A 793 -2.75 16.76 -3.79
CA ASP A 793 -1.64 16.01 -3.18
C ASP A 793 -1.83 14.48 -3.25
N GLY A 794 -3.06 14.02 -3.14
CA GLY A 794 -3.39 12.59 -3.10
C GLY A 794 -3.68 11.97 -4.46
N GLY A 795 -3.45 12.68 -5.59
CA GLY A 795 -3.67 12.14 -6.92
C GLY A 795 -5.11 12.21 -7.42
N THR A 796 -5.95 13.09 -6.83
CA THR A 796 -7.30 13.33 -7.36
C THR A 796 -7.23 14.30 -8.52
N VAL A 797 -7.63 13.88 -9.69
CA VAL A 797 -7.75 14.73 -10.87
C VAL A 797 -8.99 15.61 -10.73
N CYS A 798 -8.81 16.93 -10.62
CA CYS A 798 -9.93 17.85 -10.58
C CYS A 798 -10.35 18.31 -11.98
N SER A 799 -9.41 18.37 -12.93
CA SER A 799 -9.71 18.70 -14.31
C SER A 799 -8.63 18.19 -15.27
N ARG A 800 -9.03 17.87 -16.50
CA ARG A 800 -8.16 17.25 -17.50
C ARG A 800 -8.41 17.84 -18.90
N ILE A 801 -7.31 18.16 -19.60
CA ILE A 801 -7.32 18.41 -21.04
C ILE A 801 -6.79 17.17 -21.74
N VAL A 802 -7.47 16.70 -22.76
CA VAL A 802 -7.06 15.58 -23.61
C VAL A 802 -6.74 16.10 -25.00
N VAL A 803 -5.55 15.77 -25.51
CA VAL A 803 -5.12 16.03 -26.89
C VAL A 803 -5.18 14.69 -27.61
N ASP A 804 -6.26 14.46 -28.34
CA ASP A 804 -6.64 13.14 -28.85
C ASP A 804 -6.24 12.89 -30.30
N SER A 805 -6.31 11.63 -30.72
CA SER A 805 -5.99 11.16 -32.09
C SER A 805 -6.98 11.61 -33.16
N THR A 806 -7.99 12.43 -32.84
CA THR A 806 -8.88 13.05 -33.83
C THR A 806 -8.47 14.47 -34.19
N GLY A 807 -7.29 14.90 -33.76
CA GLY A 807 -6.78 16.26 -33.96
C GLY A 807 -7.48 17.29 -33.07
N ALA A 808 -8.04 16.90 -31.94
CA ALA A 808 -8.78 17.76 -31.05
C ALA A 808 -8.16 17.88 -29.64
N MET A 809 -8.15 19.12 -29.13
CA MET A 809 -7.96 19.37 -27.69
C MET A 809 -9.34 19.48 -27.05
N ARG A 810 -9.57 18.73 -26.00
CA ARG A 810 -10.86 18.70 -25.29
C ARG A 810 -10.67 18.80 -23.79
N VAL A 811 -11.58 19.44 -23.10
CA VAL A 811 -11.70 19.25 -21.63
C VAL A 811 -12.58 18.03 -21.43
N LYS A 812 -12.04 17.00 -20.82
CA LYS A 812 -12.76 15.78 -20.48
C LYS A 812 -13.34 15.95 -19.07
N GLY A 813 -14.66 15.95 -18.96
CA GLY A 813 -15.36 16.00 -17.69
C GLY A 813 -16.37 14.85 -17.64
N GLY A 814 -16.26 13.98 -16.63
CA GLY A 814 -17.03 12.74 -16.57
C GLY A 814 -16.75 11.78 -17.73
N ALA A 815 -17.58 10.77 -17.92
CA ALA A 815 -17.23 9.59 -18.71
C ALA A 815 -17.30 9.73 -20.22
N ARG A 816 -17.96 10.70 -20.86
CA ARG A 816 -18.34 10.52 -22.25
C ARG A 816 -18.13 11.66 -23.25
N TYR A 817 -18.20 12.93 -22.90
CA TYR A 817 -18.13 14.00 -23.92
C TYR A 817 -17.25 15.18 -23.46
N GLY A 818 -16.05 15.24 -24.00
CA GLY A 818 -15.16 16.37 -23.79
C GLY A 818 -15.63 17.62 -24.53
N THR A 819 -15.67 18.77 -23.90
CA THR A 819 -15.90 20.04 -24.57
C THR A 819 -14.68 20.37 -25.43
N LEU A 820 -14.91 20.61 -26.71
CA LEU A 820 -13.86 21.00 -27.67
C LEU A 820 -13.27 22.36 -27.27
N LEU A 821 -11.95 22.40 -27.00
CA LEU A 821 -11.20 23.64 -26.86
C LEU A 821 -10.75 24.15 -28.24
N LYS A 822 -10.16 23.24 -29.01
CA LYS A 822 -9.53 23.59 -30.28
C LYS A 822 -9.31 22.35 -31.15
N GLN A 823 -9.54 22.44 -32.46
CA GLN A 823 -8.92 21.57 -33.45
C GLN A 823 -7.48 22.01 -33.65
N TYR A 824 -6.54 21.06 -33.61
CA TYR A 824 -5.12 21.33 -33.74
C TYR A 824 -4.53 20.74 -35.03
N GLU A 825 -3.38 21.26 -35.41
CA GLU A 825 -2.58 20.84 -36.55
C GLU A 825 -1.21 20.40 -36.08
N ALA A 826 -0.65 19.35 -36.68
CA ALA A 826 0.69 18.88 -36.39
C ALA A 826 1.76 19.98 -36.63
N GLY A 827 2.73 20.04 -35.74
CA GLY A 827 3.85 21.00 -35.80
C GLY A 827 3.49 22.45 -35.48
N LYS A 828 2.25 22.72 -35.09
CA LYS A 828 1.78 24.06 -34.73
C LYS A 828 1.79 24.26 -33.21
N VAL A 829 2.30 25.43 -32.81
CA VAL A 829 2.34 25.81 -31.39
C VAL A 829 1.00 26.39 -30.96
N TYR A 830 0.47 25.93 -29.83
CA TYR A 830 -0.74 26.41 -29.19
C TYR A 830 -0.41 26.90 -27.79
N HIS A 831 -0.69 28.17 -27.54
CA HIS A 831 -0.61 28.73 -26.19
C HIS A 831 -1.88 28.38 -25.42
N VAL A 832 -1.75 27.59 -24.37
CA VAL A 832 -2.86 27.14 -23.51
C VAL A 832 -2.74 27.82 -22.17
N LYS A 833 -3.87 28.37 -21.69
CA LYS A 833 -3.99 28.93 -20.34
C LYS A 833 -5.18 28.28 -19.64
N ALA A 834 -4.95 27.81 -18.43
CA ALA A 834 -5.98 27.30 -17.52
C ALA A 834 -6.03 28.17 -16.26
N VAL A 835 -7.22 28.58 -15.88
CA VAL A 835 -7.51 29.31 -14.64
C VAL A 835 -8.45 28.45 -13.82
N LEU A 836 -7.97 27.98 -12.66
CA LEU A 836 -8.67 26.99 -11.83
C LEU A 836 -8.96 27.57 -10.45
N SER A 837 -10.17 27.36 -9.96
CA SER A 837 -10.61 27.76 -8.63
C SER A 837 -11.20 26.56 -7.87
N THR A 838 -10.54 26.16 -6.79
CA THR A 838 -11.07 25.11 -5.92
C THR A 838 -12.24 25.62 -5.08
N SER A 839 -12.26 26.92 -4.77
CA SER A 839 -13.36 27.58 -4.03
C SER A 839 -14.67 27.57 -4.82
N LEU A 840 -14.59 27.65 -6.14
CA LEU A 840 -15.74 27.64 -7.07
C LEU A 840 -15.92 26.29 -7.77
N HIS A 841 -15.00 25.33 -7.58
CA HIS A 841 -14.95 24.04 -8.28
C HIS A 841 -15.01 24.16 -9.81
N ARG A 842 -14.21 25.10 -10.38
CA ARG A 842 -14.26 25.46 -11.80
C ARG A 842 -12.90 25.71 -12.42
N ALA A 843 -12.86 25.51 -13.73
CA ALA A 843 -11.77 25.92 -14.58
C ALA A 843 -12.25 26.71 -15.80
N VAL A 844 -11.49 27.71 -16.22
CA VAL A 844 -11.66 28.43 -17.49
C VAL A 844 -10.43 28.18 -18.34
N TYR A 845 -10.65 27.83 -19.58
CA TYR A 845 -9.61 27.52 -20.53
C TYR A 845 -9.56 28.54 -21.66
N TYR A 846 -8.34 28.89 -22.05
CA TYR A 846 -8.05 29.76 -23.17
C TYR A 846 -7.06 29.05 -24.11
N VAL A 847 -7.25 29.22 -25.40
CA VAL A 847 -6.31 28.77 -26.44
C VAL A 847 -5.97 29.97 -27.31
N ASN A 848 -4.67 30.28 -27.45
CA ASN A 848 -4.17 31.41 -28.22
C ASN A 848 -4.84 32.74 -27.80
N GLY A 849 -4.99 32.95 -26.50
CA GLY A 849 -5.56 34.15 -25.88
C GLY A 849 -7.10 34.26 -25.99
N ARG A 850 -7.79 33.32 -26.62
CA ARG A 850 -9.27 33.32 -26.73
C ARG A 850 -9.85 32.36 -25.71
N LYS A 851 -10.86 32.80 -24.95
CA LYS A 851 -11.63 31.93 -24.05
C LYS A 851 -12.27 30.82 -24.88
N ALA A 852 -11.99 29.58 -24.54
CA ALA A 852 -12.54 28.41 -25.18
C ALA A 852 -13.78 27.88 -24.45
N CYS A 853 -13.67 27.67 -23.12
CA CYS A 853 -14.84 27.24 -22.33
C CYS A 853 -14.61 27.51 -20.83
N THR A 854 -15.68 27.39 -20.07
CA THR A 854 -15.69 27.27 -18.59
C THR A 854 -16.23 25.88 -18.27
N ARG A 855 -15.60 25.15 -17.35
CA ARG A 855 -16.02 23.81 -16.92
C ARG A 855 -16.00 23.69 -15.40
N GLN A 856 -16.93 22.90 -14.88
CA GLN A 856 -16.87 22.47 -13.50
C GLN A 856 -15.80 21.40 -13.33
N PHE A 857 -15.24 21.29 -12.15
CA PHE A 857 -14.31 20.20 -11.83
C PHE A 857 -15.01 18.84 -11.93
N ASP A 858 -14.30 17.85 -12.42
CA ASP A 858 -14.76 16.46 -12.43
C ASP A 858 -14.91 15.94 -11.01
N THR A 859 -13.92 16.23 -10.18
CA THR A 859 -13.92 15.90 -8.76
C THR A 859 -13.47 17.13 -7.95
N PRO A 860 -14.24 17.58 -6.96
CA PRO A 860 -13.84 18.67 -6.10
C PRO A 860 -12.56 18.32 -5.32
N VAL A 861 -11.65 19.28 -5.20
CA VAL A 861 -10.42 19.19 -4.40
C VAL A 861 -10.26 20.43 -3.54
N GLU A 862 -9.56 20.32 -2.43
CA GLU A 862 -9.28 21.43 -1.50
C GLU A 862 -8.20 22.39 -2.03
N SER A 863 -7.24 21.83 -2.76
CA SER A 863 -6.14 22.57 -3.38
C SER A 863 -5.59 21.78 -4.58
N ILE A 864 -4.86 22.48 -5.45
CA ILE A 864 -4.14 21.88 -6.57
C ILE A 864 -2.65 22.01 -6.27
N SER A 865 -1.91 20.92 -6.41
CA SER A 865 -0.47 20.85 -6.15
C SER A 865 0.33 20.20 -7.27
N ARG A 866 -0.33 19.68 -8.30
CA ARG A 866 0.31 18.90 -9.36
C ARG A 866 -0.22 19.29 -10.73
N ILE A 867 0.69 19.51 -11.68
CA ILE A 867 0.41 19.73 -13.10
C ILE A 867 1.08 18.58 -13.86
N VAL A 868 0.31 17.73 -14.49
CA VAL A 868 0.79 16.50 -15.12
C VAL A 868 0.60 16.57 -16.62
N PHE A 869 1.63 16.13 -17.35
CA PHE A 869 1.59 15.81 -18.76
C PHE A 869 1.90 14.31 -18.92
N ARG A 870 0.98 13.53 -19.43
CA ARG A 870 1.08 12.09 -19.53
C ARG A 870 0.59 11.62 -20.89
N THR A 871 1.38 10.77 -21.55
CA THR A 871 0.97 10.10 -22.79
C THR A 871 0.28 8.77 -22.48
N GLY A 872 -0.34 8.18 -23.50
CA GLY A 872 -0.83 6.81 -23.46
C GLY A 872 -2.02 6.53 -22.53
N PRO A 873 -2.40 5.26 -22.43
CA PRO A 873 -3.59 4.83 -21.69
C PRO A 873 -3.39 4.87 -20.18
N LEU A 874 -4.51 4.96 -19.46
CA LEU A 874 -4.54 4.78 -18.00
C LEU A 874 -5.03 3.36 -17.70
N PHE A 875 -4.25 2.64 -16.89
CA PHE A 875 -4.57 1.27 -16.48
C PHE A 875 -5.15 1.24 -15.07
N ASP A 876 -5.98 0.24 -14.80
CA ASP A 876 -6.46 -0.02 -13.45
C ASP A 876 -5.27 -0.41 -12.55
N LYS A 877 -5.21 0.21 -11.38
CA LYS A 877 -4.17 -0.11 -10.40
C LYS A 877 -4.27 -1.54 -9.90
N PRO A 878 -3.15 -2.19 -9.58
CA PRO A 878 -3.18 -3.50 -8.98
C PRO A 878 -3.76 -3.44 -7.55
N ASP A 879 -4.46 -4.49 -7.18
CA ASP A 879 -4.99 -4.72 -5.85
C ASP A 879 -4.69 -6.16 -5.40
N ILE A 880 -5.17 -6.55 -4.22
CA ILE A 880 -4.97 -7.89 -3.68
C ILE A 880 -5.59 -9.01 -4.54
N ASN A 881 -6.56 -8.67 -5.38
CA ASN A 881 -7.24 -9.62 -6.27
C ASN A 881 -6.64 -9.66 -7.67
N THR A 882 -5.66 -8.80 -7.95
CA THR A 882 -5.02 -8.75 -9.26
C THR A 882 -4.21 -10.04 -9.46
N PRO A 883 -4.43 -10.81 -10.54
CA PRO A 883 -3.72 -12.06 -10.77
C PRO A 883 -2.21 -11.87 -10.84
N ALA A 884 -1.48 -12.72 -10.11
CA ALA A 884 -0.01 -12.72 -10.12
C ALA A 884 0.58 -13.65 -11.19
N ASP A 885 -0.15 -14.69 -11.57
CA ASP A 885 0.32 -15.74 -12.48
C ASP A 885 -0.50 -15.70 -13.77
N GLN A 886 -0.23 -14.73 -14.60
CA GLN A 886 -0.90 -14.59 -15.90
C GLN A 886 -0.41 -15.68 -16.86
N ASP A 887 -1.32 -16.40 -17.50
CA ASP A 887 -0.98 -17.53 -18.41
C ASP A 887 -0.73 -17.09 -19.86
N PHE A 888 -1.14 -15.88 -20.24
CA PHE A 888 -1.07 -15.36 -21.60
C PHE A 888 -0.14 -14.16 -21.71
N ASP A 889 0.42 -13.95 -22.89
CA ASP A 889 1.10 -12.72 -23.23
C ASP A 889 0.09 -11.71 -23.76
N MET A 890 0.29 -10.43 -23.41
CA MET A 890 -0.53 -9.37 -24.00
C MET A 890 -0.33 -9.35 -25.53
N PRO A 891 -1.39 -9.08 -26.30
CA PRO A 891 -1.24 -8.81 -27.72
C PRO A 891 -0.20 -7.70 -27.93
N ARG A 892 0.72 -7.84 -28.86
CA ARG A 892 1.71 -6.82 -29.17
C ARG A 892 2.72 -6.51 -28.05
N ALA A 893 2.97 -7.46 -27.13
CA ALA A 893 3.86 -7.28 -25.96
C ALA A 893 5.29 -6.83 -26.32
N ASP A 894 5.81 -7.27 -27.47
CA ASP A 894 7.13 -6.92 -27.99
C ASP A 894 7.06 -5.96 -29.21
N GLU A 895 5.91 -5.39 -29.51
CA GLU A 895 5.73 -4.48 -30.64
C GLU A 895 5.80 -3.02 -30.19
N THR A 896 6.03 -2.15 -31.17
CA THR A 896 5.90 -0.69 -31.03
C THR A 896 4.75 -0.16 -31.86
N GLU A 897 4.23 0.98 -31.46
CA GLU A 897 3.27 1.76 -32.24
C GLU A 897 3.95 2.88 -33.04
N ALA A 898 3.17 3.57 -33.86
CA ALA A 898 3.65 4.80 -34.48
C ALA A 898 3.97 5.82 -33.37
N GLU A 899 5.17 6.40 -33.41
CA GLU A 899 5.59 7.36 -32.40
C GLU A 899 4.72 8.61 -32.46
N ALA A 900 4.05 8.88 -31.36
CA ALA A 900 3.37 10.13 -31.09
C ALA A 900 4.26 11.00 -30.19
N ALA A 901 4.31 12.31 -30.44
CA ALA A 901 5.13 13.21 -29.63
C ALA A 901 4.47 14.58 -29.41
N TRP A 902 4.70 15.12 -28.23
CA TRP A 902 4.24 16.45 -27.84
C TRP A 902 5.36 17.21 -27.17
N THR A 903 5.64 18.42 -27.69
CA THR A 903 6.61 19.32 -27.06
C THR A 903 5.88 20.37 -26.23
N ILE A 904 6.29 20.51 -25.00
CA ILE A 904 5.74 21.39 -23.98
C ILE A 904 6.79 22.43 -23.61
N ALA A 905 6.45 23.70 -23.75
CA ALA A 905 7.37 24.80 -23.45
C ALA A 905 6.69 25.87 -22.58
N ASN A 906 7.49 26.79 -22.08
CA ASN A 906 7.03 27.98 -21.37
C ASN A 906 6.03 27.70 -20.24
N VAL A 907 6.17 26.56 -19.57
CA VAL A 907 5.27 26.19 -18.47
C VAL A 907 5.48 27.16 -17.31
N THR A 908 4.42 27.88 -17.00
CA THR A 908 4.40 28.79 -15.84
C THR A 908 3.15 28.57 -15.01
N SER A 909 3.25 28.75 -13.72
CA SER A 909 2.08 28.76 -12.85
C SER A 909 2.20 29.85 -11.78
N ARG A 910 1.06 30.27 -11.27
CA ARG A 910 1.00 31.24 -10.16
C ARG A 910 -0.29 31.07 -9.37
N SER A 911 -0.25 31.46 -8.11
CA SER A 911 -1.46 31.65 -7.32
C SER A 911 -2.11 32.96 -7.72
N GLN A 912 -3.46 32.95 -7.78
CA GLN A 912 -4.24 34.17 -7.97
C GLN A 912 -5.03 34.50 -6.71
N ASP A 913 -5.44 35.78 -6.55
CA ASP A 913 -6.42 36.11 -5.52
C ASP A 913 -7.86 35.70 -5.96
N ALA A 914 -8.74 35.49 -4.99
CA ALA A 914 -10.12 35.06 -5.25
C ALA A 914 -10.91 36.11 -6.06
N ASP A 915 -10.64 37.40 -5.89
CA ASP A 915 -11.30 38.49 -6.62
C ASP A 915 -10.90 38.51 -8.10
N GLY A 916 -9.63 38.24 -8.40
CA GLY A 916 -9.15 38.09 -9.79
C GLY A 916 -9.82 36.92 -10.52
N HIS A 917 -10.06 35.81 -9.85
CA HIS A 917 -10.78 34.65 -10.38
C HIS A 917 -12.27 34.91 -10.57
N ALA A 918 -12.93 35.56 -9.63
CA ALA A 918 -14.35 35.90 -9.72
C ALA A 918 -14.66 36.78 -10.96
N ALA A 919 -13.73 37.64 -11.36
CA ALA A 919 -13.88 38.43 -12.59
C ALA A 919 -13.83 37.60 -13.87
N VAL A 920 -13.11 36.46 -13.87
CA VAL A 920 -12.94 35.56 -15.00
C VAL A 920 -14.05 34.52 -15.02
N LEU A 921 -14.47 34.02 -13.86
CA LEU A 921 -15.47 33.00 -13.65
C LEU A 921 -16.87 33.62 -13.46
N LYS A 922 -17.47 34.15 -14.52
CA LYS A 922 -18.80 34.77 -14.42
C LYS A 922 -19.86 33.79 -13.95
N ALA A 923 -20.70 34.23 -12.99
CA ALA A 923 -21.76 33.43 -12.39
C ALA A 923 -22.82 32.94 -13.42
N ASP A 924 -23.05 33.70 -14.47
CA ASP A 924 -24.03 33.34 -15.51
C ASP A 924 -23.62 32.15 -16.37
N ASP A 925 -22.32 31.99 -16.62
CA ASP A 925 -21.77 30.81 -17.33
C ASP A 925 -21.95 29.52 -16.51
N TYR A 926 -22.08 29.63 -15.19
CA TYR A 926 -22.25 28.50 -14.28
C TYR A 926 -23.70 27.98 -14.25
N ARG A 927 -24.69 28.87 -14.20
CA ARG A 927 -26.09 28.43 -14.18
C ARG A 927 -26.43 27.64 -15.43
N HIS A 928 -25.98 28.13 -16.58
CA HIS A 928 -26.23 27.43 -17.86
C HIS A 928 -25.58 26.05 -17.92
N TYR A 929 -24.41 25.91 -17.30
CA TYR A 929 -23.70 24.63 -17.27
C TYR A 929 -24.34 23.64 -16.26
N VAL A 930 -24.73 24.09 -15.09
CA VAL A 930 -25.41 23.26 -14.09
C VAL A 930 -26.76 22.75 -14.62
N ASP A 931 -27.52 23.61 -15.28
CA ASP A 931 -28.80 23.23 -15.91
C ASP A 931 -28.59 22.16 -16.98
N ASN A 932 -27.56 22.30 -17.81
CA ASN A 932 -27.22 21.30 -18.83
C ASN A 932 -26.69 20.00 -18.21
N PHE A 933 -25.93 20.08 -17.15
CA PHE A 933 -25.39 18.90 -16.44
C PHE A 933 -26.52 18.12 -15.75
N ASN A 934 -27.39 18.81 -15.04
CA ASN A 934 -28.58 18.20 -14.42
C ASN A 934 -29.51 17.56 -15.46
N GLN A 935 -29.66 18.19 -16.61
CA GLN A 935 -30.45 17.63 -17.72
C GLN A 935 -29.79 16.37 -18.29
N MET A 936 -28.46 16.34 -18.40
CA MET A 936 -27.71 15.16 -18.83
C MET A 936 -27.74 14.04 -17.79
N GLU A 937 -27.68 14.36 -16.48
CA GLU A 937 -27.87 13.37 -15.41
C GLU A 937 -29.28 12.78 -15.44
N ASP A 938 -30.30 13.59 -15.59
CA ASP A 938 -31.69 13.13 -15.69
C ASP A 938 -31.92 12.23 -16.92
N GLU A 939 -31.31 12.53 -18.05
CA GLU A 939 -31.34 11.67 -19.24
C GLU A 939 -30.58 10.37 -19.05
N ASN A 940 -29.44 10.40 -18.37
CA ASN A 940 -28.65 9.20 -18.01
C ASN A 940 -29.39 8.34 -16.99
N ILE A 941 -30.01 8.95 -15.99
CA ILE A 941 -30.84 8.25 -15.00
C ILE A 941 -32.06 7.63 -15.69
N ALA A 942 -32.71 8.35 -16.59
CA ALA A 942 -33.85 7.83 -17.37
C ALA A 942 -33.46 6.65 -18.29
N GLN A 943 -32.23 6.62 -18.80
CA GLN A 943 -31.69 5.49 -19.57
C GLN A 943 -31.18 4.35 -18.66
N ALA A 944 -30.73 4.65 -17.45
CA ALA A 944 -30.27 3.66 -16.48
C ALA A 944 -31.42 2.91 -15.80
N ILE A 945 -32.61 3.51 -15.68
CA ILE A 945 -33.77 2.86 -15.07
C ILE A 945 -34.17 1.54 -15.76
N PRO A 946 -34.20 1.41 -17.09
CA PRO A 946 -34.43 0.12 -17.74
C PRO A 946 -33.34 -0.90 -17.45
N ASN A 947 -32.09 -0.46 -17.35
CA ASN A 947 -30.96 -1.31 -17.01
C ASN A 947 -30.99 -1.72 -15.54
N ALA A 948 -31.40 -0.85 -14.63
CA ALA A 948 -31.60 -1.18 -13.22
C ALA A 948 -32.70 -2.23 -13.05
N LYS A 949 -33.82 -2.10 -13.77
CA LYS A 949 -34.90 -3.12 -13.79
C LYS A 949 -34.48 -4.42 -14.42
N ALA A 950 -33.69 -4.40 -15.48
CA ALA A 950 -33.09 -5.58 -16.08
C ALA A 950 -32.10 -6.25 -15.12
N TRP A 951 -31.33 -5.45 -14.38
CA TRP A 951 -30.42 -5.92 -13.35
C TRP A 951 -31.14 -6.51 -12.13
N GLU A 952 -32.21 -5.87 -11.65
CA GLU A 952 -33.09 -6.42 -10.62
C GLU A 952 -33.73 -7.72 -11.05
N TRP A 953 -34.20 -7.80 -12.30
CA TRP A 953 -34.76 -9.01 -12.86
C TRP A 953 -33.70 -10.11 -12.98
N MET A 954 -32.48 -9.81 -13.43
CA MET A 954 -31.35 -10.75 -13.48
C MET A 954 -31.00 -11.27 -12.09
N MET A 955 -30.91 -10.39 -11.09
CA MET A 955 -30.59 -10.78 -9.71
C MET A 955 -31.65 -11.68 -9.08
N GLN A 956 -32.90 -11.55 -9.52
CA GLN A 956 -34.03 -12.36 -9.05
C GLN A 956 -34.19 -13.70 -9.79
N ASN A 957 -33.78 -13.77 -11.07
CA ASN A 957 -34.16 -14.86 -11.96
C ASN A 957 -32.99 -15.65 -12.56
N VAL A 958 -31.78 -15.11 -12.50
CA VAL A 958 -30.59 -15.83 -12.99
C VAL A 958 -29.86 -16.44 -11.77
N PRO A 959 -29.71 -17.77 -11.71
CA PRO A 959 -28.89 -18.38 -10.68
C PRO A 959 -27.45 -17.78 -10.81
N LEU A 960 -26.97 -17.18 -9.74
CA LEU A 960 -25.57 -16.77 -9.69
C LEU A 960 -24.72 -18.03 -9.89
N PHE A 961 -23.95 -18.07 -10.97
CA PHE A 961 -22.99 -19.12 -11.19
C PHE A 961 -22.09 -19.22 -9.96
N ASP A 962 -22.03 -20.39 -9.38
CA ASP A 962 -21.02 -20.73 -8.38
C ASP A 962 -19.66 -20.53 -9.04
N CYS A 963 -19.03 -19.41 -8.78
CA CYS A 963 -17.63 -19.26 -9.07
C CYS A 963 -16.89 -20.16 -8.09
N PRO A 964 -16.19 -21.20 -8.53
CA PRO A 964 -15.44 -22.04 -7.60
C PRO A 964 -14.37 -21.16 -6.97
N GLN A 965 -14.54 -20.87 -5.68
CA GLN A 965 -13.49 -20.25 -4.89
C GLN A 965 -12.28 -21.20 -4.96
N LYS A 966 -11.25 -20.79 -5.65
CA LYS A 966 -9.95 -21.41 -5.52
C LYS A 966 -9.53 -21.28 -4.05
N SER A 967 -9.43 -22.40 -3.38
CA SER A 967 -8.79 -22.49 -2.06
C SER A 967 -7.35 -22.02 -2.18
N PHE A 968 -7.01 -20.94 -1.50
CA PHE A 968 -5.63 -20.53 -1.29
C PHE A 968 -5.04 -21.29 -0.10
#